data_24b00d9c5d25b47388f5f3ac8d426d76
#
_entry.id   24b00d9c5d25b47388f5f3ac8d426d76
#
_cell.length_a   1.000
_cell.length_b   1.000
_cell.length_c   1.000
_cell.angle_alpha   90.00
_cell.angle_beta   90.00
_cell.angle_gamma   90.00
#
_symmetry.space_group_name_H-M   'P 1'
#
loop_
_entity.id
_entity.type
_entity.pdbx_description
1 polymer ?
#
loop_
_entity_poly.entity_id
_entity_poly.type
_entity_poly.pdbx_seq_one_letter_code
_entity_poly.pdbx_strand_id
1 'polypeptide(L)'
;MSRIVRLAVAAACAAAVALIIGMVAGGAATPRIIPGLPDEGALTRWMLPVSKLALDGAAALTVGLLLFSAMLLPSDKGMLGKAAQGYVRAASWAALAWAAAAASALMFGLSETLGVPVDQLLGGSELTSYASQVPQGIALTLVVLFAASIAMFARGTMSVGATGALLLFALATTLPPPLTGHSATSPNHGLAITSVAFHVVCLAPWVGGLVVLCVHAFRKEPHLAVAAARFSRMALWCFIGVGLSGVASAAARLTSIGDLFTSAYGGLVLAKIAAFAVLGFLGWRHRVRTLPRLEAGEPYAFVSLAMGEVMVMTATLGLAVALSRTAPPPVQVPLDRAYELLGYPMPPPVSLGNLATLWYFDLFFAVVCALLAGLYAAGMVRLRRRGDAWPWGRAISWYLGVAILVLATQSGLARYAPVLFSVHMVQHMLQSMLIPILLVLGAPMTLALRALKPSPRRGDRGPREWLQAFLHNGYVRFWSHPAVATVNFVASPFLLYFTPLFSAAMRDHLGHLAMQVHFLLSGFLFFWLIIGVDPAPRRLPHIQRLLLLLVTTPFHAFFGVATMTMGSPIAADWFDGLGRTWGGSALADQRLGGGIAWAFTEIPTLIVLIALAIQWWRADERAAPRAPPRAGAPAAPPSRNGG
;
A
#
# COMPACT_ATOMS: atom_id res chain seq x y z
N MET A 1 -2.00 39.84 12.60
CA MET A 1 -1.89 38.36 12.35
C MET A 1 -1.99 38.09 10.85
N SER A 2 -1.03 37.34 10.26
CA SER A 2 -1.06 37.03 8.82
C SER A 2 -2.28 36.14 8.48
N ARG A 3 -2.74 36.14 7.20
CA ARG A 3 -3.85 35.29 6.76
C ARG A 3 -3.56 33.81 7.00
N ILE A 4 -2.30 33.39 6.89
CA ILE A 4 -1.86 32.02 7.15
C ILE A 4 -2.03 31.65 8.62
N VAL A 5 -1.62 32.54 9.54
CA VAL A 5 -1.78 32.29 10.99
C VAL A 5 -3.26 32.23 11.38
N ARG A 6 -4.10 33.09 10.80
CA ARG A 6 -5.56 33.04 11.03
C ARG A 6 -6.17 31.71 10.56
N LEU A 7 -5.75 31.24 9.38
CA LEU A 7 -6.20 29.92 8.87
C LEU A 7 -5.76 28.78 9.80
N ALA A 8 -4.48 28.79 10.23
CA ALA A 8 -3.94 27.75 11.10
C ALA A 8 -4.65 27.72 12.46
N VAL A 9 -4.90 28.88 13.07
CA VAL A 9 -5.64 28.99 14.34
C VAL A 9 -7.08 28.53 14.18
N ALA A 10 -7.79 28.98 13.14
CA ALA A 10 -9.17 28.55 12.88
C ALA A 10 -9.27 27.06 12.64
N ALA A 11 -8.34 26.47 11.88
CA ALA A 11 -8.27 25.03 11.63
C ALA A 11 -8.02 24.23 12.91
N ALA A 12 -7.08 24.69 13.76
CA ALA A 12 -6.81 24.07 15.05
C ALA A 12 -8.02 24.16 16.00
N CYS A 13 -8.70 25.32 16.04
CA CYS A 13 -9.93 25.48 16.83
C CYS A 13 -11.05 24.57 16.31
N ALA A 14 -11.26 24.47 15.01
CA ALA A 14 -12.27 23.58 14.43
C ALA A 14 -12.00 22.11 14.79
N ALA A 15 -10.75 21.68 14.71
CA ALA A 15 -10.34 20.34 15.10
C ALA A 15 -10.53 20.08 16.60
N ALA A 16 -10.13 21.02 17.48
CA ALA A 16 -10.26 20.90 18.92
C ALA A 16 -11.74 20.87 19.36
N VAL A 17 -12.58 21.74 18.80
CA VAL A 17 -14.02 21.76 19.09
C VAL A 17 -14.67 20.45 18.67
N ALA A 18 -14.37 19.95 17.46
CA ALA A 18 -14.91 18.68 16.98
C ALA A 18 -14.41 17.49 17.83
N LEU A 19 -13.15 17.51 18.28
CA LEU A 19 -12.60 16.52 19.19
C LEU A 19 -13.36 16.51 20.52
N ILE A 20 -13.53 17.69 21.16
CA ILE A 20 -14.23 17.81 22.46
C ILE A 20 -15.67 17.32 22.34
N ILE A 21 -16.41 17.81 21.33
CA ILE A 21 -17.80 17.39 21.09
C ILE A 21 -17.87 15.87 20.86
N GLY A 22 -16.99 15.33 20.02
CA GLY A 22 -16.94 13.91 19.73
C GLY A 22 -16.57 13.05 20.94
N MET A 23 -15.62 13.47 21.78
CA MET A 23 -15.25 12.80 23.04
C MET A 23 -16.42 12.72 24.03
N VAL A 24 -17.15 13.83 24.16
CA VAL A 24 -18.32 13.91 25.04
C VAL A 24 -19.46 13.04 24.49
N ALA A 25 -19.82 13.21 23.21
CA ALA A 25 -20.90 12.46 22.57
C ALA A 25 -20.60 10.94 22.48
N GLY A 26 -19.32 10.57 22.31
CA GLY A 26 -18.87 9.18 22.27
C GLY A 26 -18.68 8.53 23.65
N GLY A 27 -18.89 9.27 24.77
CA GLY A 27 -18.69 8.77 26.14
C GLY A 27 -17.22 8.58 26.52
N ALA A 28 -16.26 9.01 25.69
CA ALA A 28 -14.83 8.84 25.94
C ALA A 28 -14.25 9.90 26.89
N ALA A 29 -15.01 10.94 27.22
CA ALA A 29 -14.61 11.97 28.19
C ALA A 29 -14.80 11.53 29.66
N THR A 30 -15.59 10.48 29.90
CA THR A 30 -15.85 9.95 31.26
C THR A 30 -14.76 8.98 31.69
N PRO A 31 -14.40 8.93 33.00
CA PRO A 31 -13.46 7.94 33.52
C PRO A 31 -13.95 6.52 33.28
N ARG A 32 -13.09 5.65 32.78
CA ARG A 32 -13.36 4.21 32.72
C ARG A 32 -12.82 3.58 34.01
N ILE A 33 -13.68 3.29 34.95
CA ILE A 33 -13.31 2.60 36.17
C ILE A 33 -13.19 1.11 35.84
N ILE A 34 -11.95 0.61 35.78
CA ILE A 34 -11.67 -0.82 35.65
C ILE A 34 -11.34 -1.34 37.04
N PRO A 35 -12.14 -2.28 37.60
CA PRO A 35 -11.87 -2.81 38.92
C PRO A 35 -10.44 -3.38 39.01
N GLY A 36 -9.66 -2.93 40.00
CA GLY A 36 -8.29 -3.38 40.23
C GLY A 36 -7.19 -2.62 39.49
N LEU A 37 -7.54 -1.66 38.62
CA LEU A 37 -6.57 -0.74 38.00
C LEU A 37 -6.81 0.69 38.51
N PRO A 38 -5.74 1.45 38.85
CA PRO A 38 -5.84 2.87 39.18
C PRO A 38 -6.29 3.69 37.95
N ASP A 39 -6.71 4.94 38.15
CA ASP A 39 -7.11 5.87 37.09
C ASP A 39 -5.89 6.57 36.49
N GLU A 40 -5.77 6.59 35.16
CA GLU A 40 -4.74 7.31 34.43
C GLU A 40 -4.75 8.83 34.64
N GLY A 41 -5.81 9.35 35.22
CA GLY A 41 -6.03 10.75 35.53
C GLY A 41 -6.56 11.59 34.35
N ALA A 42 -7.15 12.75 34.69
CA ALA A 42 -7.76 13.65 33.73
C ALA A 42 -6.75 14.19 32.68
N LEU A 43 -5.49 14.38 33.07
CA LEU A 43 -4.44 14.86 32.16
C LEU A 43 -4.24 13.88 31.00
N THR A 44 -4.01 12.60 31.30
CA THR A 44 -3.83 11.57 30.27
C THR A 44 -5.05 11.42 29.39
N ARG A 45 -6.24 11.41 29.98
CA ARG A 45 -7.53 11.26 29.28
C ARG A 45 -7.75 12.31 28.18
N TRP A 46 -7.29 13.55 28.41
CA TRP A 46 -7.42 14.64 27.42
C TRP A 46 -6.16 14.82 26.56
N MET A 47 -4.96 14.66 27.12
CA MET A 47 -3.72 14.91 26.39
C MET A 47 -3.40 13.79 25.39
N LEU A 48 -3.81 12.57 25.61
CA LEU A 48 -3.61 11.49 24.64
C LEU A 48 -4.38 11.73 23.33
N PRO A 49 -5.70 12.05 23.33
CA PRO A 49 -6.40 12.46 22.12
C PRO A 49 -5.81 13.71 21.45
N VAL A 50 -5.40 14.70 22.23
CA VAL A 50 -4.74 15.91 21.70
C VAL A 50 -3.42 15.56 21.02
N SER A 51 -2.60 14.70 21.63
CA SER A 51 -1.34 14.22 21.05
C SER A 51 -1.58 13.43 19.75
N LYS A 52 -2.62 12.60 19.70
CA LYS A 52 -3.02 11.88 18.47
C LYS A 52 -3.48 12.85 17.37
N LEU A 53 -4.27 13.86 17.72
CA LEU A 53 -4.69 14.91 16.77
C LEU A 53 -3.50 15.69 16.22
N ALA A 54 -2.55 16.05 17.09
CA ALA A 54 -1.33 16.73 16.69
C ALA A 54 -0.44 15.83 15.80
N LEU A 55 -0.35 14.54 16.12
CA LEU A 55 0.38 13.52 15.35
C LEU A 55 -0.19 13.41 13.94
N ASP A 56 -1.50 13.24 13.81
CA ASP A 56 -2.17 13.09 12.50
C ASP A 56 -2.09 14.38 11.67
N GLY A 57 -2.26 15.54 12.32
CA GLY A 57 -2.13 16.85 11.68
C GLY A 57 -0.72 17.13 11.18
N ALA A 58 0.31 16.85 11.99
CA ALA A 58 1.71 17.03 11.62
C ALA A 58 2.15 16.04 10.54
N ALA A 59 1.67 14.80 10.59
CA ALA A 59 1.86 13.80 9.55
C ALA A 59 1.27 14.28 8.21
N ALA A 60 0.00 14.69 8.21
CA ALA A 60 -0.68 15.18 7.01
C ALA A 60 0.04 16.41 6.44
N LEU A 61 0.47 17.34 7.29
CA LEU A 61 1.20 18.54 6.86
C LEU A 61 2.57 18.17 6.25
N THR A 62 3.32 17.25 6.87
CA THR A 62 4.62 16.78 6.36
C THR A 62 4.46 16.13 5.00
N VAL A 63 3.51 15.19 4.87
CA VAL A 63 3.18 14.51 3.61
C VAL A 63 2.74 15.55 2.56
N GLY A 64 1.87 16.50 2.92
CA GLY A 64 1.39 17.55 2.02
C GLY A 64 2.50 18.45 1.49
N LEU A 65 3.44 18.87 2.33
CA LEU A 65 4.59 19.72 1.95
C LEU A 65 5.53 18.98 0.99
N LEU A 66 5.84 17.71 1.26
CA LEU A 66 6.68 16.87 0.40
C LEU A 66 5.98 16.56 -0.93
N LEU A 67 4.69 16.21 -0.89
CA LEU A 67 3.86 15.97 -2.08
C LEU A 67 3.80 17.21 -2.98
N PHE A 68 3.52 18.37 -2.39
CA PHE A 68 3.41 19.62 -3.10
C PHE A 68 4.70 19.96 -3.84
N SER A 69 5.84 19.77 -3.17
CA SER A 69 7.16 20.03 -3.73
C SER A 69 7.58 19.05 -4.82
N ALA A 70 7.27 17.75 -4.65
CA ALA A 70 7.72 16.71 -5.56
C ALA A 70 6.81 16.54 -6.80
N MET A 71 5.48 16.70 -6.63
CA MET A 71 4.51 16.28 -7.66
C MET A 71 3.59 17.41 -8.14
N LEU A 72 3.25 18.39 -7.29
CA LEU A 72 2.26 19.40 -7.64
C LEU A 72 2.90 20.62 -8.30
N LEU A 73 4.05 21.08 -7.83
CA LEU A 73 4.80 22.15 -8.48
C LEU A 73 5.59 21.62 -9.69
N PRO A 74 5.74 22.45 -10.75
CA PRO A 74 6.64 22.11 -11.85
C PRO A 74 8.10 22.12 -11.40
N SER A 75 8.87 21.22 -11.97
CA SER A 75 10.33 21.12 -11.75
C SER A 75 11.10 21.53 -13.00
N ASP A 76 12.39 21.82 -12.84
CA ASP A 76 13.31 22.01 -13.96
C ASP A 76 14.45 21.01 -13.86
N LYS A 77 14.62 20.18 -14.91
CA LYS A 77 15.68 19.15 -15.00
C LYS A 77 15.82 18.28 -13.75
N GLY A 78 14.70 18.02 -13.04
CA GLY A 78 14.68 17.22 -11.84
C GLY A 78 15.12 17.94 -10.56
N MET A 79 15.35 19.26 -10.61
CA MET A 79 15.65 20.09 -9.46
C MET A 79 14.40 20.84 -8.96
N LEU A 80 14.37 21.10 -7.66
CA LEU A 80 13.28 21.86 -7.03
C LEU A 80 13.42 23.35 -7.31
N GLY A 81 12.33 24.01 -7.70
CA GLY A 81 12.25 25.48 -7.74
C GLY A 81 12.31 26.11 -6.34
N LYS A 82 12.56 27.43 -6.24
CA LYS A 82 12.72 28.16 -4.95
C LYS A 82 11.55 27.93 -3.99
N ALA A 83 10.31 28.02 -4.48
CA ALA A 83 9.11 27.78 -3.65
C ALA A 83 9.08 26.35 -3.11
N ALA A 84 9.34 25.34 -3.95
CA ALA A 84 9.39 23.93 -3.57
C ALA A 84 10.47 23.66 -2.52
N GLN A 85 11.66 24.26 -2.66
CA GLN A 85 12.73 24.17 -1.64
C GLN A 85 12.28 24.76 -0.30
N GLY A 86 11.53 25.88 -0.32
CA GLY A 86 10.94 26.47 0.88
C GLY A 86 9.96 25.53 1.58
N TYR A 87 9.13 24.80 0.82
CA TYR A 87 8.20 23.82 1.38
C TYR A 87 8.90 22.57 1.90
N VAL A 88 9.97 22.09 1.26
CA VAL A 88 10.76 20.96 1.79
C VAL A 88 11.45 21.34 3.11
N ARG A 89 11.96 22.58 3.24
CA ARG A 89 12.46 23.07 4.54
C ARG A 89 11.34 23.17 5.59
N ALA A 90 10.15 23.62 5.21
CA ALA A 90 8.99 23.62 6.10
C ALA A 90 8.58 22.19 6.51
N ALA A 91 8.71 21.20 5.60
CA ALA A 91 8.47 19.80 5.92
C ALA A 91 9.41 19.26 7.00
N SER A 92 10.67 19.73 7.06
CA SER A 92 11.58 19.39 8.16
C SER A 92 11.03 19.81 9.53
N TRP A 93 10.46 21.02 9.64
CA TRP A 93 9.86 21.50 10.90
C TRP A 93 8.55 20.77 11.22
N ALA A 94 7.71 20.52 10.22
CA ALA A 94 6.49 19.73 10.39
C ALA A 94 6.81 18.29 10.85
N ALA A 95 7.87 17.68 10.32
CA ALA A 95 8.33 16.36 10.73
C ALA A 95 8.90 16.35 12.16
N LEU A 96 9.56 17.42 12.62
CA LEU A 96 9.95 17.55 14.04
C LEU A 96 8.73 17.66 14.94
N ALA A 97 7.72 18.45 14.54
CA ALA A 97 6.46 18.52 15.27
C ALA A 97 5.75 17.16 15.30
N TRP A 98 5.83 16.40 14.21
CA TRP A 98 5.32 15.03 14.13
C TRP A 98 6.04 14.10 15.12
N ALA A 99 7.38 14.13 15.17
CA ALA A 99 8.17 13.35 16.13
C ALA A 99 7.84 13.74 17.58
N ALA A 100 7.69 15.02 17.88
CA ALA A 100 7.30 15.50 19.22
C ALA A 100 5.88 15.04 19.60
N ALA A 101 4.91 15.12 18.68
CA ALA A 101 3.56 14.63 18.92
C ALA A 101 3.52 13.10 19.12
N ALA A 102 4.34 12.35 18.39
CA ALA A 102 4.48 10.91 18.58
C ALA A 102 5.12 10.56 19.92
N ALA A 103 6.15 11.29 20.37
CA ALA A 103 6.74 11.13 21.69
C ALA A 103 5.74 11.45 22.82
N SER A 104 4.93 12.51 22.63
CA SER A 104 3.84 12.84 23.55
C SER A 104 2.78 11.72 23.62
N ALA A 105 2.37 11.20 22.45
CA ALA A 105 1.44 10.08 22.38
C ALA A 105 2.00 8.79 22.99
N LEU A 106 3.32 8.56 22.90
CA LEU A 106 4.01 7.44 23.55
C LEU A 106 3.92 7.54 25.08
N MET A 107 4.20 8.72 25.64
CA MET A 107 4.15 8.96 27.10
C MET A 107 2.73 8.81 27.65
N PHE A 108 1.74 9.46 27.03
CA PHE A 108 0.35 9.35 27.47
C PHE A 108 -0.26 7.98 27.16
N GLY A 109 0.22 7.28 26.12
CA GLY A 109 -0.17 5.90 25.81
C GLY A 109 0.34 4.90 26.87
N LEU A 110 1.55 5.09 27.38
CA LEU A 110 2.07 4.33 28.52
C LEU A 110 1.22 4.55 29.77
N SER A 111 0.92 5.81 30.10
CA SER A 111 0.08 6.19 31.24
C SER A 111 -1.30 5.53 31.17
N GLU A 112 -1.94 5.55 29.99
CA GLU A 112 -3.23 4.86 29.77
C GLU A 112 -3.11 3.33 29.92
N THR A 113 -2.05 2.73 29.40
CA THR A 113 -1.87 1.27 29.42
C THR A 113 -1.67 0.75 30.84
N LEU A 114 -0.94 1.48 31.66
CA LEU A 114 -0.67 1.12 33.06
C LEU A 114 -1.77 1.62 34.03
N GLY A 115 -2.63 2.53 33.58
CA GLY A 115 -3.62 3.18 34.44
C GLY A 115 -2.98 4.08 35.52
N VAL A 116 -1.82 4.64 35.28
CA VAL A 116 -1.05 5.43 36.24
C VAL A 116 -0.82 6.85 35.69
N PRO A 117 -1.01 7.91 36.49
CA PRO A 117 -0.74 9.28 36.08
C PRO A 117 0.69 9.47 35.57
N VAL A 118 0.85 10.31 34.52
CA VAL A 118 2.13 10.47 33.79
C VAL A 118 3.27 10.99 34.65
N ASP A 119 2.99 11.78 35.68
CA ASP A 119 3.97 12.30 36.63
C ASP A 119 4.65 11.22 37.47
N GLN A 120 3.99 10.07 37.68
CA GLN A 120 4.53 8.93 38.40
C GLN A 120 5.39 8.01 37.53
N LEU A 121 5.35 8.20 36.20
CA LEU A 121 6.09 7.37 35.24
C LEU A 121 7.44 7.98 34.81
N LEU A 122 7.74 9.20 35.27
CA LEU A 122 8.98 9.91 34.92
C LEU A 122 10.16 9.31 35.74
N GLY A 123 11.07 8.62 35.07
CA GLY A 123 12.31 8.07 35.66
C GLY A 123 12.32 6.54 35.84
N GLY A 124 11.26 5.83 35.49
CA GLY A 124 11.20 4.37 35.55
C GLY A 124 11.67 3.65 34.27
N SER A 125 11.82 2.32 34.35
CA SER A 125 12.15 1.45 33.21
C SER A 125 10.92 1.12 32.35
N GLU A 126 9.73 1.52 32.78
CA GLU A 126 8.44 1.23 32.16
C GLU A 126 8.34 1.80 30.75
N LEU A 127 8.89 3.02 30.54
CA LEU A 127 8.90 3.66 29.22
C LEU A 127 9.74 2.86 28.22
N THR A 128 10.90 2.39 28.61
CA THR A 128 11.78 1.59 27.74
C THR A 128 11.16 0.23 27.42
N SER A 129 10.52 -0.40 28.39
CA SER A 129 9.79 -1.65 28.20
C SER A 129 8.58 -1.45 27.27
N TYR A 130 7.78 -0.40 27.47
CA TYR A 130 6.66 -0.08 26.60
C TYR A 130 7.11 0.22 25.16
N ALA A 131 8.17 1.02 25.01
CA ALA A 131 8.71 1.42 23.71
C ALA A 131 9.33 0.26 22.91
N SER A 132 9.76 -0.83 23.59
CA SER A 132 10.48 -1.94 22.95
C SER A 132 9.72 -3.27 22.94
N GLN A 133 8.69 -3.45 23.76
CA GLN A 133 8.00 -4.74 23.91
C GLN A 133 6.50 -4.65 23.59
N VAL A 134 5.87 -3.50 23.79
CA VAL A 134 4.44 -3.34 23.51
C VAL A 134 4.25 -2.87 22.05
N PRO A 135 3.43 -3.54 21.22
CA PRO A 135 3.29 -3.22 19.80
C PRO A 135 2.99 -1.74 19.52
N GLN A 136 2.10 -1.13 20.31
CA GLN A 136 1.76 0.29 20.16
C GLN A 136 2.91 1.22 20.53
N GLY A 137 3.69 0.87 21.56
CA GLY A 137 4.90 1.58 21.98
C GLY A 137 5.98 1.51 20.90
N ILE A 138 6.22 0.31 20.35
CA ILE A 138 7.15 0.10 19.22
C ILE A 138 6.73 0.95 18.02
N ALA A 139 5.44 0.95 17.66
CA ALA A 139 4.93 1.72 16.53
C ALA A 139 5.17 3.23 16.70
N LEU A 140 4.87 3.79 17.86
CA LEU A 140 5.09 5.22 18.14
C LEU A 140 6.58 5.56 18.18
N THR A 141 7.43 4.66 18.73
CA THR A 141 8.89 4.81 18.70
C THR A 141 9.42 4.85 17.27
N LEU A 142 8.95 3.97 16.40
CA LEU A 142 9.29 4.00 14.97
C LEU A 142 8.86 5.31 14.31
N VAL A 143 7.68 5.83 14.62
CA VAL A 143 7.24 7.14 14.10
C VAL A 143 8.17 8.25 14.57
N VAL A 144 8.58 8.28 15.85
CA VAL A 144 9.54 9.27 16.37
C VAL A 144 10.84 9.23 15.56
N LEU A 145 11.43 8.03 15.41
CA LEU A 145 12.70 7.85 14.71
C LEU A 145 12.61 8.20 13.21
N PHE A 146 11.54 7.75 12.54
CA PHE A 146 11.36 8.00 11.11
C PHE A 146 11.02 9.46 10.83
N ALA A 147 10.16 10.10 11.62
CA ALA A 147 9.85 11.51 11.47
C ALA A 147 11.08 12.40 11.76
N ALA A 148 11.91 12.07 12.75
CA ALA A 148 13.19 12.73 12.99
C ALA A 148 14.16 12.55 11.79
N SER A 149 14.20 11.37 11.21
CA SER A 149 15.00 11.09 10.00
C SER A 149 14.50 11.92 8.81
N ILE A 150 13.18 12.01 8.60
CA ILE A 150 12.58 12.87 7.56
C ILE A 150 12.99 14.33 7.80
N ALA A 151 12.92 14.80 9.04
CA ALA A 151 13.31 16.18 9.39
C ALA A 151 14.78 16.47 9.08
N MET A 152 15.66 15.52 9.33
CA MET A 152 17.10 15.62 9.04
C MET A 152 17.36 15.66 7.53
N PHE A 153 16.85 14.68 6.78
CA PHE A 153 17.13 14.57 5.34
C PHE A 153 16.45 15.66 4.51
N ALA A 154 15.26 16.15 4.92
CA ALA A 154 14.54 17.19 4.21
C ALA A 154 15.36 18.50 4.12
N ARG A 155 16.20 18.83 5.11
CA ARG A 155 16.99 20.07 5.14
C ARG A 155 17.99 20.17 3.98
N GLY A 156 18.59 19.07 3.57
CA GLY A 156 19.60 19.01 2.50
C GLY A 156 19.04 18.62 1.12
N THR A 157 17.74 18.35 1.00
CA THR A 157 17.16 17.83 -0.23
C THR A 157 16.84 18.94 -1.22
N MET A 158 17.43 18.84 -2.44
CA MET A 158 17.23 19.80 -3.54
C MET A 158 16.67 19.17 -4.80
N SER A 159 16.62 17.86 -4.90
CA SER A 159 16.12 17.14 -6.07
C SER A 159 14.69 16.63 -5.89
N VAL A 160 13.93 16.64 -6.99
CA VAL A 160 12.56 16.10 -7.04
C VAL A 160 12.54 14.60 -6.71
N GLY A 161 13.56 13.85 -7.14
CA GLY A 161 13.65 12.41 -6.87
C GLY A 161 13.83 12.10 -5.38
N ALA A 162 14.74 12.80 -4.70
CA ALA A 162 14.94 12.63 -3.26
C ALA A 162 13.72 13.09 -2.46
N THR A 163 13.05 14.19 -2.87
CA THR A 163 11.79 14.62 -2.25
C THR A 163 10.68 13.60 -2.43
N GLY A 164 10.59 12.96 -3.61
CA GLY A 164 9.66 11.86 -3.86
C GLY A 164 9.96 10.64 -2.99
N ALA A 165 11.23 10.30 -2.76
CA ALA A 165 11.63 9.24 -1.84
C ALA A 165 11.24 9.58 -0.39
N LEU A 166 11.47 10.82 0.06
CA LEU A 166 11.02 11.30 1.37
C LEU A 166 9.50 11.28 1.51
N LEU A 167 8.76 11.61 0.44
CA LEU A 167 7.30 11.49 0.43
C LEU A 167 6.84 10.04 0.65
N LEU A 168 7.43 9.09 -0.06
CA LEU A 168 7.12 7.66 0.12
C LEU A 168 7.48 7.20 1.54
N PHE A 169 8.62 7.65 2.07
CA PHE A 169 9.02 7.35 3.43
C PHE A 169 8.07 7.99 4.46
N ALA A 170 7.62 9.23 4.24
CA ALA A 170 6.63 9.87 5.10
C ALA A 170 5.28 9.15 5.07
N LEU A 171 4.80 8.69 3.90
CA LEU A 171 3.60 7.87 3.78
C LEU A 171 3.76 6.54 4.53
N ALA A 172 4.90 5.87 4.39
CA ALA A 172 5.19 4.64 5.14
C ALA A 172 5.24 4.90 6.66
N THR A 173 5.74 6.05 7.10
CA THR A 173 5.80 6.45 8.52
C THR A 173 4.40 6.68 9.13
N THR A 174 3.36 6.91 8.33
CA THR A 174 1.98 7.01 8.84
C THR A 174 1.36 5.65 9.20
N LEU A 175 1.96 4.54 8.77
CA LEU A 175 1.36 3.20 8.89
C LEU A 175 1.51 2.54 10.28
N PRO A 176 2.63 2.64 11.02
CA PRO A 176 2.82 1.88 12.26
C PRO A 176 1.68 2.03 13.29
N PRO A 177 1.16 3.24 13.62
CA PRO A 177 0.11 3.36 14.62
C PRO A 177 -1.23 2.71 14.23
N PRO A 178 -1.76 2.83 12.99
CA PRO A 178 -2.93 2.08 12.55
C PRO A 178 -2.79 0.57 12.63
N LEU A 179 -1.57 0.06 12.46
CA LEU A 179 -1.29 -1.37 12.39
C LEU A 179 -1.28 -2.06 13.76
N THR A 180 -1.06 -1.30 14.85
CA THR A 180 -0.93 -1.82 16.21
C THR A 180 -2.02 -1.33 17.17
N GLY A 181 -2.95 -0.50 16.71
CA GLY A 181 -4.00 0.10 17.53
C GLY A 181 -5.18 -0.84 17.83
N HIS A 182 -6.24 -0.30 18.46
CA HIS A 182 -7.48 -1.02 18.83
C HIS A 182 -8.19 -1.73 17.65
N SER A 183 -7.78 -1.45 16.42
CA SER A 183 -8.21 -2.18 15.24
C SER A 183 -7.78 -3.65 15.25
N ALA A 184 -6.71 -3.98 15.96
CA ALA A 184 -6.20 -5.35 16.10
C ALA A 184 -7.05 -6.23 17.02
N THR A 185 -7.93 -5.65 17.85
CA THR A 185 -8.84 -6.39 18.76
C THR A 185 -10.25 -6.60 18.18
N SER A 186 -10.51 -6.12 16.96
CA SER A 186 -11.79 -6.34 16.26
C SER A 186 -11.90 -7.79 15.79
N PRO A 187 -13.11 -8.40 15.79
CA PRO A 187 -13.32 -9.75 15.23
C PRO A 187 -12.84 -9.90 13.79
N ASN A 188 -12.98 -8.85 12.98
CA ASN A 188 -12.45 -8.73 11.63
C ASN A 188 -11.19 -7.87 11.60
N HIS A 189 -10.19 -8.20 12.47
CA HIS A 189 -8.99 -7.38 12.65
C HIS A 189 -8.22 -7.12 11.33
N GLY A 190 -8.13 -8.10 10.42
CA GLY A 190 -7.50 -7.91 9.12
C GLY A 190 -8.16 -6.81 8.29
N LEU A 191 -9.49 -6.83 8.18
CA LEU A 191 -10.26 -5.79 7.48
C LEU A 191 -10.14 -4.44 8.19
N ALA A 192 -10.22 -4.43 9.53
CA ALA A 192 -10.13 -3.20 10.32
C ALA A 192 -8.76 -2.52 10.17
N ILE A 193 -7.66 -3.26 10.31
CA ILE A 193 -6.29 -2.76 10.16
C ILE A 193 -6.07 -2.23 8.75
N THR A 194 -6.35 -3.05 7.74
CA THR A 194 -6.10 -2.71 6.33
C THR A 194 -6.92 -1.50 5.88
N SER A 195 -8.20 -1.40 6.32
CA SER A 195 -9.05 -0.26 5.99
C SER A 195 -8.53 1.05 6.58
N VAL A 196 -8.06 1.05 7.84
CA VAL A 196 -7.48 2.25 8.46
C VAL A 196 -6.15 2.63 7.81
N ALA A 197 -5.30 1.66 7.45
CA ALA A 197 -4.06 1.91 6.74
C ALA A 197 -4.30 2.61 5.39
N PHE A 198 -5.23 2.10 4.57
CA PHE A 198 -5.63 2.78 3.31
C PHE A 198 -6.25 4.15 3.55
N HIS A 199 -7.07 4.27 4.61
CA HIS A 199 -7.69 5.54 4.96
C HIS A 199 -6.65 6.63 5.22
N VAL A 200 -5.63 6.35 6.04
CA VAL A 200 -4.59 7.30 6.40
C VAL A 200 -3.68 7.63 5.20
N VAL A 201 -3.31 6.63 4.39
CA VAL A 201 -2.49 6.83 3.18
C VAL A 201 -3.20 7.72 2.15
N CYS A 202 -4.53 7.65 2.03
CA CYS A 202 -5.31 8.52 1.16
C CYS A 202 -5.60 9.87 1.79
N LEU A 203 -5.83 9.92 3.11
CA LEU A 203 -6.19 11.14 3.84
C LEU A 203 -5.04 12.14 3.92
N ALA A 204 -3.83 11.68 4.27
CA ALA A 204 -2.68 12.54 4.52
C ALA A 204 -2.30 13.41 3.30
N PRO A 205 -2.19 12.89 2.06
CA PRO A 205 -1.92 13.71 0.88
C PRO A 205 -3.09 14.63 0.52
N TRP A 206 -4.35 14.23 0.80
CA TRP A 206 -5.51 15.05 0.52
C TRP A 206 -5.59 16.26 1.44
N VAL A 207 -5.58 16.04 2.75
CA VAL A 207 -5.64 17.13 3.75
C VAL A 207 -4.40 18.02 3.67
N GLY A 208 -3.20 17.41 3.74
CA GLY A 208 -1.94 18.16 3.72
C GLY A 208 -1.73 18.90 2.41
N GLY A 209 -2.06 18.29 1.28
CA GLY A 209 -1.96 18.91 -0.05
C GLY A 209 -2.86 20.14 -0.18
N LEU A 210 -4.10 20.09 0.33
CA LEU A 210 -5.02 21.23 0.31
C LEU A 210 -4.54 22.37 1.20
N VAL A 211 -4.06 22.06 2.42
CA VAL A 211 -3.50 23.07 3.34
C VAL A 211 -2.32 23.80 2.69
N VAL A 212 -1.38 23.05 2.09
CA VAL A 212 -0.22 23.65 1.42
C VAL A 212 -0.63 24.45 0.19
N LEU A 213 -1.63 23.99 -0.57
CA LEU A 213 -2.17 24.73 -1.71
C LEU A 213 -2.78 26.07 -1.29
N CYS A 214 -3.51 26.12 -0.15
CA CYS A 214 -3.99 27.38 0.43
C CYS A 214 -2.83 28.31 0.84
N VAL A 215 -1.81 27.77 1.49
CA VAL A 215 -0.61 28.56 1.87
C VAL A 215 0.10 29.10 0.63
N HIS A 216 0.22 28.30 -0.44
CA HIS A 216 0.80 28.70 -1.71
C HIS A 216 0.03 29.86 -2.36
N ALA A 217 -1.29 29.78 -2.34
CA ALA A 217 -2.16 30.84 -2.84
C ALA A 217 -2.04 32.15 -2.02
N PHE A 218 -1.97 32.05 -0.68
CA PHE A 218 -1.77 33.23 0.18
C PHE A 218 -0.42 33.91 -0.02
N ARG A 219 0.62 33.14 -0.32
CA ARG A 219 1.96 33.67 -0.62
C ARG A 219 2.05 34.24 -2.03
N LYS A 220 1.00 34.11 -2.85
CA LYS A 220 0.97 34.53 -4.26
C LYS A 220 2.12 33.97 -5.07
N GLU A 221 2.54 32.76 -4.76
CA GLU A 221 3.62 32.07 -5.44
C GLU A 221 3.22 31.65 -6.86
N PRO A 222 4.15 31.56 -7.80
CA PRO A 222 3.86 31.22 -9.20
C PRO A 222 3.34 29.78 -9.36
N HIS A 223 2.65 29.50 -10.47
CA HIS A 223 2.14 28.18 -10.85
C HIS A 223 0.97 27.65 -10.01
N LEU A 224 0.20 28.52 -9.32
CA LEU A 224 -0.95 28.09 -8.52
C LEU A 224 -1.98 27.29 -9.35
N ALA A 225 -2.35 27.74 -10.55
CA ALA A 225 -3.32 27.05 -11.40
C ALA A 225 -2.86 25.63 -11.77
N VAL A 226 -1.56 25.44 -12.07
CA VAL A 226 -0.98 24.13 -12.40
C VAL A 226 -1.02 23.21 -11.18
N ALA A 227 -0.62 23.73 -10.01
CA ALA A 227 -0.64 22.96 -8.76
C ALA A 227 -2.08 22.55 -8.38
N ALA A 228 -3.05 23.48 -8.50
CA ALA A 228 -4.46 23.22 -8.22
C ALA A 228 -5.06 22.17 -9.18
N ALA A 229 -4.74 22.22 -10.49
CA ALA A 229 -5.20 21.23 -11.45
C ALA A 229 -4.60 19.81 -11.19
N ARG A 230 -3.32 19.73 -10.79
CA ARG A 230 -2.68 18.47 -10.40
C ARG A 230 -3.27 17.94 -9.10
N PHE A 231 -3.43 18.80 -8.10
CA PHE A 231 -4.05 18.47 -6.83
C PHE A 231 -5.48 17.94 -7.01
N SER A 232 -6.32 18.63 -7.78
CA SER A 232 -7.72 18.23 -7.99
C SER A 232 -7.86 16.81 -8.56
N ARG A 233 -6.96 16.41 -9.48
CA ARG A 233 -6.95 15.04 -10.02
C ARG A 233 -6.58 14.00 -8.97
N MET A 234 -5.57 14.29 -8.15
CA MET A 234 -5.15 13.42 -7.05
C MET A 234 -6.21 13.35 -5.96
N ALA A 235 -6.77 14.50 -5.56
CA ALA A 235 -7.80 14.61 -4.54
C ALA A 235 -9.04 13.77 -4.83
N LEU A 236 -9.40 13.58 -6.12
CA LEU A 236 -10.49 12.66 -6.49
C LEU A 236 -10.21 11.22 -6.09
N TRP A 237 -9.00 10.74 -6.38
CA TRP A 237 -8.62 9.38 -6.03
C TRP A 237 -8.49 9.20 -4.52
N CYS A 238 -7.95 10.20 -3.82
CA CYS A 238 -7.92 10.23 -2.36
C CYS A 238 -9.34 10.21 -1.77
N PHE A 239 -10.26 11.02 -2.30
CA PHE A 239 -11.66 11.03 -1.89
C PHE A 239 -12.31 9.65 -2.06
N ILE A 240 -12.17 9.01 -3.22
CA ILE A 240 -12.67 7.66 -3.45
C ILE A 240 -12.05 6.66 -2.46
N GLY A 241 -10.73 6.72 -2.28
CA GLY A 241 -10.01 5.83 -1.36
C GLY A 241 -10.46 6.01 0.11
N VAL A 242 -10.63 7.25 0.58
CA VAL A 242 -11.14 7.57 1.92
C VAL A 242 -12.59 7.08 2.09
N GLY A 243 -13.43 7.24 1.07
CA GLY A 243 -14.81 6.76 1.10
C GLY A 243 -14.89 5.23 1.20
N LEU A 244 -14.20 4.52 0.31
CA LEU A 244 -14.20 3.05 0.30
C LEU A 244 -13.58 2.46 1.57
N SER A 245 -12.45 3.00 2.02
CA SER A 245 -11.82 2.55 3.27
C SER A 245 -12.66 2.90 4.50
N GLY A 246 -13.38 4.01 4.48
CA GLY A 246 -14.33 4.39 5.53
C GLY A 246 -15.50 3.41 5.64
N VAL A 247 -16.09 3.00 4.51
CA VAL A 247 -17.12 1.96 4.47
C VAL A 247 -16.58 0.62 4.99
N ALA A 248 -15.41 0.20 4.54
CA ALA A 248 -14.77 -1.03 5.00
C ALA A 248 -14.47 -0.99 6.50
N SER A 249 -14.01 0.16 7.03
CA SER A 249 -13.74 0.36 8.45
C SER A 249 -15.01 0.32 9.30
N ALA A 250 -16.12 0.87 8.80
CA ALA A 250 -17.43 0.79 9.46
C ALA A 250 -17.95 -0.66 9.46
N ALA A 251 -17.89 -1.34 8.32
CA ALA A 251 -18.31 -2.74 8.19
C ALA A 251 -17.51 -3.70 9.10
N ALA A 252 -16.25 -3.39 9.39
CA ALA A 252 -15.43 -4.19 10.31
C ALA A 252 -15.82 -4.03 11.79
N ARG A 253 -16.56 -2.97 12.16
CA ARG A 253 -16.85 -2.60 13.57
C ARG A 253 -18.32 -2.57 13.94
N LEU A 254 -19.19 -2.45 12.96
CA LEU A 254 -20.64 -2.46 13.15
C LEU A 254 -21.18 -3.87 12.89
N THR A 255 -22.05 -4.35 13.77
CA THR A 255 -22.67 -5.68 13.64
C THR A 255 -23.92 -5.64 12.76
N SER A 256 -24.57 -4.50 12.73
CA SER A 256 -25.79 -4.25 11.94
C SER A 256 -25.86 -2.80 11.45
N ILE A 257 -26.66 -2.55 10.42
CA ILE A 257 -26.97 -1.18 9.97
C ILE A 257 -27.70 -0.39 11.06
N GLY A 258 -28.46 -1.08 11.93
CA GLY A 258 -29.17 -0.46 13.08
C GLY A 258 -28.20 0.22 14.05
N ASP A 259 -27.00 -0.32 14.23
CA ASP A 259 -25.98 0.23 15.13
C ASP A 259 -25.54 1.66 14.77
N LEU A 260 -25.72 2.06 13.50
CA LEU A 260 -25.47 3.43 13.05
C LEU A 260 -26.39 4.44 13.76
N PHE A 261 -27.60 4.04 14.14
CA PHE A 261 -28.61 4.92 14.70
C PHE A 261 -28.81 4.72 16.21
N THR A 262 -28.41 3.57 16.75
CA THR A 262 -28.66 3.19 18.14
C THR A 262 -27.45 3.31 19.06
N SER A 263 -26.23 3.44 18.49
CA SER A 263 -24.99 3.53 19.26
C SER A 263 -24.31 4.91 19.17
N ALA A 264 -23.62 5.31 20.23
CA ALA A 264 -22.79 6.53 20.22
C ALA A 264 -21.71 6.47 19.13
N TYR A 265 -21.11 5.28 18.93
CA TYR A 265 -20.14 5.03 17.85
C TYR A 265 -20.77 5.29 16.46
N GLY A 266 -21.97 4.75 16.23
CA GLY A 266 -22.71 4.94 14.98
C GLY A 266 -23.06 6.40 14.72
N GLY A 267 -23.47 7.16 15.74
CA GLY A 267 -23.73 8.59 15.64
C GLY A 267 -22.49 9.39 15.17
N LEU A 268 -21.29 9.05 15.68
CA LEU A 268 -20.03 9.66 15.21
C LEU A 268 -19.67 9.24 13.76
N VAL A 269 -19.98 8.00 13.38
CA VAL A 269 -19.82 7.54 11.99
C VAL A 269 -20.75 8.31 11.05
N LEU A 270 -22.02 8.53 11.43
CA LEU A 270 -22.98 9.35 10.66
C LEU A 270 -22.50 10.79 10.51
N ALA A 271 -21.94 11.40 11.57
CA ALA A 271 -21.35 12.72 11.51
C ALA A 271 -20.17 12.79 10.51
N LYS A 272 -19.32 11.75 10.47
CA LYS A 272 -18.25 11.63 9.47
C LYS A 272 -18.79 11.45 8.04
N ILE A 273 -19.84 10.68 7.85
CA ILE A 273 -20.50 10.51 6.55
C ILE A 273 -21.05 11.86 6.06
N ALA A 274 -21.71 12.64 6.94
CA ALA A 274 -22.21 13.97 6.61
C ALA A 274 -21.05 14.93 6.23
N ALA A 275 -19.96 14.95 7.00
CA ALA A 275 -18.78 15.75 6.69
C ALA A 275 -18.15 15.33 5.35
N PHE A 276 -18.07 14.04 5.07
CA PHE A 276 -17.56 13.49 3.82
C PHE A 276 -18.43 13.89 2.62
N ALA A 277 -19.75 13.90 2.76
CA ALA A 277 -20.69 14.37 1.72
C ALA A 277 -20.49 15.87 1.45
N VAL A 278 -20.32 16.69 2.49
CA VAL A 278 -20.00 18.13 2.36
C VAL A 278 -18.68 18.31 1.62
N LEU A 279 -17.64 17.58 1.99
CA LEU A 279 -16.33 17.63 1.31
C LEU A 279 -16.42 17.21 -0.17
N GLY A 280 -17.23 16.19 -0.47
CA GLY A 280 -17.52 15.79 -1.85
C GLY A 280 -18.19 16.88 -2.66
N PHE A 281 -19.19 17.57 -2.07
CA PHE A 281 -19.85 18.70 -2.69
C PHE A 281 -18.89 19.88 -2.92
N LEU A 282 -18.05 20.23 -1.94
CA LEU A 282 -17.06 21.30 -2.07
C LEU A 282 -16.03 20.96 -3.15
N GLY A 283 -15.51 19.73 -3.20
CA GLY A 283 -14.59 19.25 -4.23
C GLY A 283 -15.21 19.27 -5.64
N TRP A 284 -16.49 18.89 -5.77
CA TRP A 284 -17.24 19.04 -7.02
C TRP A 284 -17.34 20.52 -7.43
N ARG A 285 -17.72 21.40 -6.51
CA ARG A 285 -17.82 22.84 -6.73
C ARG A 285 -16.48 23.46 -7.16
N HIS A 286 -15.35 22.99 -6.57
CA HIS A 286 -14.02 23.39 -7.00
C HIS A 286 -13.79 23.08 -8.49
N ARG A 287 -14.12 21.88 -8.94
CA ARG A 287 -13.90 21.46 -10.33
C ARG A 287 -14.75 22.21 -11.32
N VAL A 288 -16.02 22.44 -10.99
CA VAL A 288 -16.97 23.02 -11.94
C VAL A 288 -16.88 24.55 -11.98
N ARG A 289 -16.56 25.21 -10.85
CA ARG A 289 -16.66 26.67 -10.77
C ARG A 289 -15.35 27.39 -10.48
N THR A 290 -14.54 26.89 -9.53
CA THR A 290 -13.40 27.69 -9.05
C THR A 290 -12.11 27.41 -9.80
N LEU A 291 -11.87 26.19 -10.29
CA LEU A 291 -10.70 25.89 -11.13
C LEU A 291 -10.71 26.65 -12.46
N PRO A 292 -11.82 26.69 -13.24
CA PRO A 292 -11.89 27.51 -14.46
C PRO A 292 -11.65 29.00 -14.20
N ARG A 293 -12.18 29.55 -13.09
CA ARG A 293 -11.92 30.94 -12.71
C ARG A 293 -10.46 31.19 -12.31
N LEU A 294 -9.84 30.22 -11.63
CA LEU A 294 -8.43 30.31 -11.30
C LEU A 294 -7.54 30.31 -12.56
N GLU A 295 -7.90 29.50 -13.57
CA GLU A 295 -7.23 29.51 -14.88
C GLU A 295 -7.45 30.83 -15.62
N ALA A 296 -8.59 31.50 -15.42
CA ALA A 296 -8.89 32.84 -15.95
C ALA A 296 -8.21 34.00 -15.15
N GLY A 297 -7.44 33.67 -14.08
CA GLY A 297 -6.72 34.67 -13.29
C GLY A 297 -7.48 35.20 -12.06
N GLU A 298 -8.60 34.58 -11.67
CA GLU A 298 -9.41 34.96 -10.50
C GLU A 298 -9.19 34.01 -9.30
N PRO A 299 -8.13 34.14 -8.50
CA PRO A 299 -7.79 33.18 -7.45
C PRO A 299 -8.71 33.29 -6.22
N TYR A 300 -9.41 34.40 -6.02
CA TYR A 300 -10.13 34.68 -4.77
C TYR A 300 -11.24 33.66 -4.48
N ALA A 301 -12.05 33.32 -5.47
CA ALA A 301 -13.13 32.33 -5.33
C ALA A 301 -12.62 30.94 -4.96
N PHE A 302 -11.46 30.55 -5.53
CA PHE A 302 -10.79 29.30 -5.20
C PHE A 302 -10.32 29.28 -3.75
N VAL A 303 -9.61 30.31 -3.32
CA VAL A 303 -9.03 30.41 -1.97
C VAL A 303 -10.11 30.40 -0.89
N SER A 304 -11.21 31.15 -1.10
CA SER A 304 -12.31 31.21 -0.14
C SER A 304 -12.97 29.86 0.09
N LEU A 305 -13.25 29.11 -1.01
CA LEU A 305 -13.84 27.79 -0.92
C LEU A 305 -12.88 26.76 -0.29
N ALA A 306 -11.59 26.82 -0.65
CA ALA A 306 -10.55 25.93 -0.12
C ALA A 306 -10.34 26.14 1.39
N MET A 307 -10.47 27.38 1.90
CA MET A 307 -10.45 27.62 3.36
C MET A 307 -11.61 26.92 4.06
N GLY A 308 -12.82 26.99 3.50
CA GLY A 308 -13.98 26.29 4.06
C GLY A 308 -13.77 24.77 4.05
N GLU A 309 -13.20 24.23 2.98
CA GLU A 309 -12.86 22.80 2.88
C GLU A 309 -11.83 22.38 3.93
N VAL A 310 -10.77 23.17 4.18
CA VAL A 310 -9.79 22.95 5.25
C VAL A 310 -10.46 22.92 6.63
N MET A 311 -11.42 23.82 6.91
CA MET A 311 -12.15 23.82 8.18
C MET A 311 -12.92 22.50 8.39
N VAL A 312 -13.66 22.05 7.38
CA VAL A 312 -14.41 20.79 7.46
C VAL A 312 -13.46 19.61 7.60
N MET A 313 -12.35 19.57 6.86
CA MET A 313 -11.35 18.51 6.96
C MET A 313 -10.73 18.41 8.36
N THR A 314 -10.32 19.54 8.93
CA THR A 314 -9.69 19.56 10.25
C THR A 314 -10.68 19.23 11.37
N ALA A 315 -11.93 19.69 11.27
CA ALA A 315 -13.00 19.26 12.17
C ALA A 315 -13.24 17.74 12.06
N THR A 316 -13.25 17.19 10.83
CA THR A 316 -13.39 15.74 10.61
C THR A 316 -12.22 14.94 11.20
N LEU A 317 -11.00 15.52 11.21
CA LEU A 317 -9.84 14.91 11.86
C LEU A 317 -10.04 14.83 13.39
N GLY A 318 -10.51 15.91 14.02
CA GLY A 318 -10.89 15.89 15.45
C GLY A 318 -11.95 14.86 15.78
N LEU A 319 -12.99 14.75 14.93
CA LEU A 319 -14.04 13.76 15.05
C LEU A 319 -13.49 12.32 14.85
N ALA A 320 -12.50 12.12 13.98
CA ALA A 320 -11.87 10.82 13.76
C ALA A 320 -11.09 10.36 14.99
N VAL A 321 -10.38 11.27 15.65
CA VAL A 321 -9.66 10.97 16.89
C VAL A 321 -10.67 10.63 18.00
N ALA A 322 -11.76 11.38 18.15
CA ALA A 322 -12.83 11.05 19.11
C ALA A 322 -13.45 9.68 18.85
N LEU A 323 -13.74 9.35 17.59
CA LEU A 323 -14.26 8.04 17.19
C LEU A 323 -13.28 6.91 17.55
N SER A 324 -11.98 7.13 17.44
CA SER A 324 -10.96 6.14 17.83
C SER A 324 -10.94 5.84 19.32
N ARG A 325 -11.54 6.71 20.13
CA ARG A 325 -11.66 6.60 21.59
C ARG A 325 -13.01 6.08 22.05
N THR A 326 -13.99 6.03 21.15
CA THR A 326 -15.34 5.57 21.43
C THR A 326 -15.43 4.05 21.23
N ALA A 327 -15.97 3.34 22.21
CA ALA A 327 -16.14 1.89 22.10
C ALA A 327 -17.11 1.53 20.97
N PRO A 328 -16.75 0.62 20.06
CA PRO A 328 -17.71 0.09 19.09
C PRO A 328 -18.79 -0.76 19.80
N PRO A 329 -19.92 -1.03 19.13
CA PRO A 329 -20.93 -1.94 19.64
C PRO A 329 -20.33 -3.30 20.02
N PRO A 330 -20.74 -3.90 21.15
CA PRO A 330 -20.21 -5.19 21.57
C PRO A 330 -20.60 -6.29 20.58
N VAL A 331 -19.61 -7.05 20.14
CA VAL A 331 -19.82 -8.22 19.29
C VAL A 331 -19.81 -9.45 20.17
N GLN A 332 -20.91 -10.23 20.18
CA GLN A 332 -20.92 -11.55 20.78
C GLN A 332 -20.22 -12.53 19.84
N VAL A 333 -18.95 -12.78 20.10
CA VAL A 333 -18.17 -13.77 19.36
C VAL A 333 -18.03 -15.00 20.23
N PRO A 334 -18.23 -16.22 19.70
CA PRO A 334 -17.86 -17.42 20.42
C PRO A 334 -16.37 -17.35 20.78
N LEU A 335 -16.03 -17.58 22.06
CA LEU A 335 -14.66 -17.66 22.55
C LEU A 335 -14.07 -19.02 22.14
N ASP A 336 -13.93 -19.22 20.80
CA ASP A 336 -13.24 -20.36 20.23
C ASP A 336 -11.80 -19.93 19.89
N ARG A 337 -10.83 -20.72 20.30
CA ARG A 337 -9.41 -20.47 20.07
C ARG A 337 -9.06 -20.33 18.59
N ALA A 338 -9.73 -21.09 17.72
CA ALA A 338 -9.58 -20.94 16.27
C ALA A 338 -10.04 -19.58 15.79
N TYR A 339 -11.15 -19.07 16.32
CA TYR A 339 -11.66 -17.73 15.99
C TYR A 339 -10.70 -16.63 16.47
N GLU A 340 -10.12 -16.78 17.66
CA GLU A 340 -9.14 -15.84 18.21
C GLU A 340 -7.90 -15.72 17.30
N LEU A 341 -7.40 -16.87 16.79
CA LEU A 341 -6.20 -16.93 15.96
C LEU A 341 -6.46 -16.55 14.48
N LEU A 342 -7.58 -17.00 13.92
CA LEU A 342 -7.89 -16.83 12.50
C LEU A 342 -8.71 -15.56 12.19
N GLY A 343 -9.46 -15.03 13.18
CA GLY A 343 -10.45 -13.97 12.96
C GLY A 343 -11.76 -14.45 12.31
N TYR A 344 -11.94 -15.79 12.18
CA TYR A 344 -13.16 -16.43 11.66
C TYR A 344 -13.28 -17.85 12.23
N PRO A 345 -14.50 -18.44 12.24
CA PRO A 345 -14.69 -19.82 12.71
C PRO A 345 -13.86 -20.82 11.92
N MET A 346 -13.42 -21.91 12.57
CA MET A 346 -12.73 -23.02 11.92
C MET A 346 -13.53 -23.46 10.68
N PRO A 347 -12.93 -23.46 9.47
CA PRO A 347 -13.64 -23.91 8.28
C PRO A 347 -13.87 -25.42 8.33
N PRO A 348 -14.94 -25.92 7.65
CA PRO A 348 -15.22 -27.36 7.53
C PRO A 348 -14.09 -28.07 6.74
N PRO A 349 -14.06 -29.43 6.69
CA PRO A 349 -13.07 -30.16 5.92
C PRO A 349 -12.94 -29.67 4.49
N VAL A 350 -11.70 -29.66 3.95
CA VAL A 350 -11.42 -29.20 2.59
C VAL A 350 -12.17 -30.06 1.57
N SER A 351 -12.90 -29.39 0.69
CA SER A 351 -13.52 -29.96 -0.50
C SER A 351 -13.45 -28.96 -1.65
N LEU A 352 -13.56 -29.42 -2.89
CA LEU A 352 -13.61 -28.52 -4.05
C LEU A 352 -14.78 -27.52 -3.96
N GLY A 353 -15.92 -27.96 -3.41
CA GLY A 353 -17.06 -27.08 -3.14
C GLY A 353 -16.71 -25.98 -2.13
N ASN A 354 -16.08 -26.33 -1.01
CA ASN A 354 -15.69 -25.38 0.02
C ASN A 354 -14.59 -24.40 -0.48
N LEU A 355 -13.65 -24.87 -1.29
CA LEU A 355 -12.66 -23.99 -1.93
C LEU A 355 -13.30 -22.99 -2.87
N ALA A 356 -14.38 -23.34 -3.54
CA ALA A 356 -15.11 -22.47 -4.47
C ALA A 356 -16.11 -21.53 -3.77
N THR A 357 -16.69 -21.93 -2.63
CA THR A 357 -17.81 -21.18 -1.99
C THR A 357 -17.41 -20.41 -0.76
N LEU A 358 -16.38 -20.81 -0.02
CA LEU A 358 -15.95 -20.14 1.22
C LEU A 358 -14.99 -19.00 0.92
N TRP A 359 -15.51 -17.92 0.35
CA TRP A 359 -14.71 -16.74 0.06
C TRP A 359 -14.24 -16.02 1.34
N TYR A 360 -13.03 -15.48 1.26
CA TYR A 360 -12.42 -14.64 2.28
C TYR A 360 -12.11 -13.27 1.67
N PHE A 361 -12.66 -12.20 2.26
CA PHE A 361 -12.44 -10.86 1.73
C PHE A 361 -11.18 -10.24 2.34
N ASP A 362 -10.08 -10.26 1.60
CA ASP A 362 -8.86 -9.52 1.91
C ASP A 362 -8.88 -8.17 1.18
N LEU A 363 -9.05 -7.08 1.92
CA LEU A 363 -9.16 -5.73 1.34
C LEU A 363 -7.87 -5.30 0.61
N PHE A 364 -6.68 -5.66 1.14
CA PHE A 364 -5.43 -5.27 0.51
C PHE A 364 -5.31 -5.87 -0.89
N PHE A 365 -5.44 -7.18 -1.02
CA PHE A 365 -5.36 -7.83 -2.31
C PHE A 365 -6.53 -7.50 -3.22
N ALA A 366 -7.73 -7.24 -2.68
CA ALA A 366 -8.86 -6.75 -3.48
C ALA A 366 -8.52 -5.41 -4.17
N VAL A 367 -7.94 -4.46 -3.42
CA VAL A 367 -7.48 -3.17 -3.97
C VAL A 367 -6.33 -3.37 -4.95
N VAL A 368 -5.34 -4.18 -4.63
CA VAL A 368 -4.21 -4.49 -5.54
C VAL A 368 -4.72 -5.09 -6.85
N CYS A 369 -5.58 -6.09 -6.81
CA CYS A 369 -6.15 -6.72 -8.01
C CYS A 369 -6.98 -5.73 -8.84
N ALA A 370 -7.80 -4.90 -8.18
CA ALA A 370 -8.58 -3.85 -8.86
C ALA A 370 -7.68 -2.82 -9.54
N LEU A 371 -6.59 -2.40 -8.88
CA LEU A 371 -5.61 -1.48 -9.47
C LEU A 371 -4.84 -2.12 -10.63
N LEU A 372 -4.37 -3.36 -10.48
CA LEU A 372 -3.69 -4.08 -11.55
C LEU A 372 -4.59 -4.24 -12.79
N ALA A 373 -5.84 -4.67 -12.60
CA ALA A 373 -6.80 -4.82 -13.68
C ALA A 373 -7.19 -3.47 -14.31
N GLY A 374 -7.52 -2.48 -13.46
CA GLY A 374 -8.03 -1.17 -13.91
C GLY A 374 -6.97 -0.32 -14.60
N LEU A 375 -5.75 -0.26 -14.08
CA LEU A 375 -4.66 0.52 -14.69
C LEU A 375 -4.22 -0.10 -16.03
N TYR A 376 -4.21 -1.43 -16.11
CA TYR A 376 -3.90 -2.12 -17.37
C TYR A 376 -4.98 -1.89 -18.42
N ALA A 377 -6.27 -1.99 -18.04
CA ALA A 377 -7.41 -1.66 -18.90
C ALA A 377 -7.34 -0.21 -19.39
N ALA A 378 -7.07 0.74 -18.49
CA ALA A 378 -6.94 2.16 -18.83
C ALA A 378 -5.79 2.39 -19.83
N GLY A 379 -4.66 1.68 -19.66
CA GLY A 379 -3.55 1.69 -20.60
C GLY A 379 -3.96 1.20 -22.00
N MET A 380 -4.63 0.05 -22.07
CA MET A 380 -5.12 -0.53 -23.33
C MET A 380 -6.15 0.39 -24.04
N VAL A 381 -7.13 0.91 -23.29
CA VAL A 381 -8.14 1.84 -23.83
C VAL A 381 -7.48 3.09 -24.39
N ARG A 382 -6.46 3.61 -23.70
CA ARG A 382 -5.72 4.79 -24.14
C ARG A 382 -4.94 4.55 -25.43
N LEU A 383 -4.30 3.37 -25.58
CA LEU A 383 -3.64 2.99 -26.82
C LEU A 383 -4.64 2.84 -27.97
N ARG A 384 -5.74 2.11 -27.76
CA ARG A 384 -6.80 1.93 -28.77
C ARG A 384 -7.36 3.28 -29.25
N ARG A 385 -7.61 4.22 -28.34
CA ARG A 385 -8.09 5.58 -28.71
C ARG A 385 -7.08 6.38 -29.54
N ARG A 386 -5.83 5.98 -29.58
CA ARG A 386 -4.77 6.57 -30.43
C ARG A 386 -4.54 5.80 -31.73
N GLY A 387 -5.26 4.71 -31.96
CA GLY A 387 -5.02 3.81 -33.10
C GLY A 387 -3.86 2.83 -32.89
N ASP A 388 -3.27 2.79 -31.71
CA ASP A 388 -2.15 1.88 -31.40
C ASP A 388 -2.65 0.46 -31.10
N ALA A 389 -2.09 -0.55 -31.76
CA ALA A 389 -2.39 -1.95 -31.46
C ALA A 389 -1.66 -2.43 -30.18
N TRP A 390 -2.36 -3.23 -29.37
CA TRP A 390 -1.79 -3.97 -28.26
C TRP A 390 -2.07 -5.47 -28.44
N PRO A 391 -1.03 -6.34 -28.33
CA PRO A 391 -1.21 -7.79 -28.55
C PRO A 391 -2.17 -8.41 -27.53
N TRP A 392 -3.18 -9.12 -28.00
CA TRP A 392 -4.18 -9.79 -27.16
C TRP A 392 -3.57 -10.83 -26.23
N GLY A 393 -2.56 -11.58 -26.68
CA GLY A 393 -1.86 -12.57 -25.84
C GLY A 393 -1.28 -11.97 -24.55
N ARG A 394 -0.77 -10.73 -24.61
CA ARG A 394 -0.28 -10.02 -23.41
C ARG A 394 -1.42 -9.66 -22.46
N ALA A 395 -2.56 -9.21 -23.01
CA ALA A 395 -3.73 -8.88 -22.21
C ALA A 395 -4.30 -10.13 -21.53
N ILE A 396 -4.43 -11.23 -22.27
CA ILE A 396 -4.91 -12.51 -21.73
C ILE A 396 -3.99 -12.99 -20.60
N SER A 397 -2.67 -12.97 -20.82
CA SER A 397 -1.71 -13.37 -19.80
C SER A 397 -1.84 -12.50 -18.53
N TRP A 398 -1.93 -11.18 -18.69
CA TRP A 398 -2.10 -10.27 -17.56
C TRP A 398 -3.37 -10.54 -16.76
N TYR A 399 -4.53 -10.61 -17.42
CA TYR A 399 -5.81 -10.83 -16.74
C TYR A 399 -5.92 -12.24 -16.15
N LEU A 400 -5.30 -13.25 -16.77
CA LEU A 400 -5.20 -14.57 -16.18
C LEU A 400 -4.36 -14.54 -14.89
N GLY A 401 -3.22 -13.83 -14.90
CA GLY A 401 -2.41 -13.62 -13.70
C GLY A 401 -3.19 -12.91 -12.58
N VAL A 402 -3.94 -11.86 -12.91
CA VAL A 402 -4.80 -11.17 -11.95
C VAL A 402 -5.93 -12.06 -11.45
N ALA A 403 -6.58 -12.84 -12.32
CA ALA A 403 -7.65 -13.77 -11.93
C ALA A 403 -7.15 -14.85 -10.97
N ILE A 404 -5.97 -15.43 -11.24
CA ILE A 404 -5.35 -16.41 -10.34
C ILE A 404 -4.94 -15.74 -9.01
N LEU A 405 -4.47 -14.49 -9.03
CA LEU A 405 -4.19 -13.73 -7.79
C LEU A 405 -5.47 -13.51 -6.97
N VAL A 406 -6.60 -13.19 -7.61
CA VAL A 406 -7.90 -13.11 -6.93
C VAL A 406 -8.27 -14.45 -6.31
N LEU A 407 -8.15 -15.54 -7.05
CA LEU A 407 -8.43 -16.88 -6.51
C LEU A 407 -7.50 -17.24 -5.35
N ALA A 408 -6.21 -16.95 -5.44
CA ALA A 408 -5.25 -17.24 -4.39
C ALA A 408 -5.50 -16.42 -3.10
N THR A 409 -6.06 -15.20 -3.21
CA THR A 409 -6.15 -14.27 -2.07
C THR A 409 -7.57 -14.00 -1.59
N GLN A 410 -8.62 -14.38 -2.35
CA GLN A 410 -10.01 -14.09 -2.01
C GLN A 410 -10.91 -15.35 -1.93
N SER A 411 -10.47 -16.50 -2.47
CA SER A 411 -11.29 -17.71 -2.45
C SER A 411 -11.03 -18.56 -1.19
N GLY A 412 -11.60 -19.74 -1.15
CA GLY A 412 -11.32 -20.74 -0.12
C GLY A 412 -9.83 -21.06 0.05
N LEU A 413 -8.99 -20.88 -0.97
CA LEU A 413 -7.54 -21.00 -0.82
C LEU A 413 -7.00 -20.05 0.26
N ALA A 414 -7.43 -18.79 0.24
CA ALA A 414 -7.03 -17.81 1.26
C ALA A 414 -7.56 -18.16 2.65
N ARG A 415 -8.76 -18.77 2.73
CA ARG A 415 -9.37 -19.16 3.99
C ARG A 415 -8.73 -20.40 4.61
N TYR A 416 -8.28 -21.36 3.78
CA TYR A 416 -7.65 -22.59 4.25
C TYR A 416 -6.13 -22.50 4.41
N ALA A 417 -5.47 -21.56 3.74
CA ALA A 417 -4.00 -21.42 3.82
C ALA A 417 -3.47 -21.23 5.24
N PRO A 418 -4.11 -20.46 6.16
CA PRO A 418 -3.70 -20.40 7.55
C PRO A 418 -3.99 -21.67 8.36
N VAL A 419 -4.85 -22.58 7.87
CA VAL A 419 -5.34 -23.78 8.57
C VAL A 419 -4.58 -25.03 8.16
N LEU A 420 -4.12 -25.10 6.90
CA LEU A 420 -3.44 -26.23 6.31
C LEU A 420 -2.16 -25.80 5.61
N PHE A 421 -1.04 -26.41 5.99
CA PHE A 421 0.25 -26.14 5.37
C PHE A 421 0.25 -26.52 3.88
N SER A 422 -0.44 -27.58 3.49
CA SER A 422 -0.58 -28.00 2.08
C SER A 422 -1.28 -26.93 1.22
N VAL A 423 -2.38 -26.34 1.71
CA VAL A 423 -3.09 -25.25 1.01
C VAL A 423 -2.28 -23.98 1.01
N HIS A 424 -1.60 -23.68 2.13
CA HIS A 424 -0.64 -22.58 2.21
C HIS A 424 0.44 -22.70 1.13
N MET A 425 0.96 -23.92 0.93
CA MET A 425 1.98 -24.16 -0.08
C MET A 425 1.45 -23.98 -1.50
N VAL A 426 0.19 -24.38 -1.80
CA VAL A 426 -0.47 -24.06 -3.08
C VAL A 426 -0.52 -22.55 -3.30
N GLN A 427 -1.00 -21.80 -2.31
CA GLN A 427 -1.09 -20.33 -2.38
C GLN A 427 0.28 -19.70 -2.63
N HIS A 428 1.29 -20.16 -1.88
CA HIS A 428 2.67 -19.69 -1.99
C HIS A 428 3.26 -19.96 -3.40
N MET A 429 3.11 -21.16 -3.93
CA MET A 429 3.62 -21.52 -5.26
C MET A 429 2.94 -20.71 -6.37
N LEU A 430 1.63 -20.48 -6.26
CA LEU A 430 0.92 -19.60 -7.19
C LEU A 430 1.49 -18.17 -7.15
N GLN A 431 1.68 -17.62 -5.96
CA GLN A 431 2.13 -16.23 -5.77
C GLN A 431 3.61 -16.02 -6.12
N SER A 432 4.47 -17.01 -5.87
CA SER A 432 5.91 -16.89 -6.15
C SER A 432 6.31 -17.23 -7.57
N MET A 433 5.53 -18.07 -8.27
CA MET A 433 5.90 -18.58 -9.60
C MET A 433 4.87 -18.26 -10.68
N LEU A 434 3.68 -18.86 -10.64
CA LEU A 434 2.74 -18.81 -11.77
C LEU A 434 2.20 -17.40 -12.03
N ILE A 435 1.72 -16.73 -10.99
CA ILE A 435 1.18 -15.37 -11.11
C ILE A 435 2.24 -14.38 -11.63
N PRO A 436 3.46 -14.32 -11.07
CA PRO A 436 4.53 -13.47 -11.59
C PRO A 436 4.86 -13.70 -13.06
N ILE A 437 4.95 -14.95 -13.52
CA ILE A 437 5.20 -15.28 -14.92
C ILE A 437 4.13 -14.67 -15.82
N LEU A 438 2.87 -14.87 -15.47
CA LEU A 438 1.73 -14.35 -16.24
C LEU A 438 1.68 -12.83 -16.27
N LEU A 439 1.96 -12.18 -15.15
CA LEU A 439 2.02 -10.72 -15.05
C LEU A 439 3.19 -10.15 -15.87
N VAL A 440 4.36 -10.77 -15.83
CA VAL A 440 5.53 -10.34 -16.62
C VAL A 440 5.28 -10.52 -18.12
N LEU A 441 4.67 -11.63 -18.54
CA LEU A 441 4.28 -11.86 -19.95
C LEU A 441 3.28 -10.81 -20.45
N GLY A 442 2.48 -10.22 -19.56
CA GLY A 442 1.61 -9.08 -19.83
C GLY A 442 2.33 -7.80 -20.24
N ALA A 443 3.63 -7.68 -19.99
CA ALA A 443 4.47 -6.51 -20.30
C ALA A 443 3.90 -5.17 -19.77
N PRO A 444 3.61 -5.04 -18.47
CA PRO A 444 2.95 -3.87 -17.90
C PRO A 444 3.77 -2.58 -18.01
N MET A 445 5.09 -2.64 -17.88
CA MET A 445 5.96 -1.46 -17.98
C MET A 445 5.97 -0.90 -19.41
N THR A 446 6.01 -1.77 -20.41
CA THR A 446 5.88 -1.39 -21.83
C THR A 446 4.55 -0.74 -22.11
N LEU A 447 3.45 -1.32 -21.60
CA LEU A 447 2.10 -0.74 -21.73
C LEU A 447 2.05 0.66 -21.10
N ALA A 448 2.52 0.78 -19.87
CA ALA A 448 2.52 2.05 -19.13
C ALA A 448 3.34 3.13 -19.85
N LEU A 449 4.57 2.83 -20.29
CA LEU A 449 5.43 3.76 -21.00
C LEU A 449 4.85 4.21 -22.36
N ARG A 450 4.11 3.34 -23.06
CA ARG A 450 3.40 3.68 -24.31
C ARG A 450 2.13 4.47 -24.04
N ALA A 451 1.36 4.12 -23.00
CA ALA A 451 0.09 4.74 -22.69
C ALA A 451 0.24 6.13 -22.06
N LEU A 452 1.25 6.34 -21.21
CA LEU A 452 1.47 7.62 -20.54
C LEU A 452 2.02 8.67 -21.50
N LYS A 453 1.41 9.87 -21.50
CA LYS A 453 1.89 11.01 -22.26
C LYS A 453 3.15 11.59 -21.60
N PRO A 454 4.15 12.05 -22.37
CA PRO A 454 5.24 12.83 -21.84
C PRO A 454 4.72 14.14 -21.21
N SER A 455 5.48 14.68 -20.27
CA SER A 455 5.13 15.97 -19.68
C SER A 455 5.10 17.07 -20.74
N PRO A 456 4.07 17.94 -20.76
CA PRO A 456 3.97 19.04 -21.72
C PRO A 456 5.04 20.11 -21.49
N ARG A 457 5.64 20.15 -20.29
CA ARG A 457 6.71 21.09 -19.94
C ARG A 457 8.05 20.36 -19.96
N ARG A 458 8.98 20.85 -20.79
CA ARG A 458 10.34 20.31 -20.89
C ARG A 458 11.05 20.45 -19.52
N GLY A 459 11.62 19.35 -19.02
CA GLY A 459 12.30 19.32 -17.73
C GLY A 459 11.40 18.99 -16.52
N ASP A 460 10.08 19.03 -16.67
CA ASP A 460 9.13 18.69 -15.61
C ASP A 460 8.81 17.18 -15.60
N ARG A 461 8.48 16.64 -14.43
CA ARG A 461 8.16 15.22 -14.26
C ARG A 461 6.66 14.98 -14.20
N GLY A 462 6.12 14.42 -15.28
CA GLY A 462 4.81 13.79 -15.31
C GLY A 462 4.86 12.30 -14.91
N PRO A 463 3.73 11.58 -14.97
CA PRO A 463 3.68 10.15 -14.61
C PRO A 463 4.64 9.27 -15.41
N ARG A 464 4.89 9.58 -16.70
CA ARG A 464 5.82 8.84 -17.54
C ARG A 464 7.26 9.04 -17.09
N GLU A 465 7.66 10.27 -16.79
CA GLU A 465 9.00 10.63 -16.33
C GLU A 465 9.28 10.06 -14.93
N TRP A 466 8.25 10.00 -14.06
CA TRP A 466 8.35 9.31 -12.77
C TRP A 466 8.57 7.80 -12.94
N LEU A 467 7.83 7.15 -13.84
CA LEU A 467 8.04 5.73 -14.14
C LEU A 467 9.46 5.48 -14.69
N GLN A 468 9.94 6.32 -15.61
CA GLN A 468 11.30 6.22 -16.12
C GLN A 468 12.34 6.43 -15.02
N ALA A 469 12.16 7.44 -14.16
CA ALA A 469 13.05 7.69 -13.04
C ALA A 469 13.07 6.52 -12.04
N PHE A 470 11.93 5.89 -11.79
CA PHE A 470 11.83 4.69 -10.96
C PHE A 470 12.61 3.52 -11.57
N LEU A 471 12.42 3.22 -12.86
CA LEU A 471 13.11 2.11 -13.53
C LEU A 471 14.62 2.29 -13.58
N HIS A 472 15.12 3.55 -13.56
CA HIS A 472 16.56 3.85 -13.65
C HIS A 472 17.20 4.20 -12.31
N ASN A 473 16.47 4.14 -11.18
CA ASN A 473 17.05 4.48 -9.89
C ASN A 473 18.00 3.37 -9.37
N GLY A 474 18.85 3.73 -8.39
CA GLY A 474 19.84 2.82 -7.80
C GLY A 474 19.20 1.63 -7.07
N TYR A 475 18.05 1.83 -6.43
CA TYR A 475 17.32 0.79 -5.69
C TYR A 475 16.80 -0.30 -6.64
N VAL A 476 16.10 0.08 -7.72
CA VAL A 476 15.62 -0.88 -8.73
C VAL A 476 16.80 -1.58 -9.41
N ARG A 477 17.89 -0.84 -9.69
CA ARG A 477 19.12 -1.43 -10.28
C ARG A 477 19.78 -2.45 -9.36
N PHE A 478 19.77 -2.24 -8.04
CA PHE A 478 20.30 -3.18 -7.05
C PHE A 478 19.44 -4.45 -7.01
N TRP A 479 18.13 -4.31 -6.78
CA TRP A 479 17.22 -5.45 -6.66
C TRP A 479 17.04 -6.22 -7.97
N SER A 480 17.12 -5.55 -9.13
CA SER A 480 17.13 -6.18 -10.44
C SER A 480 18.53 -6.67 -10.89
N HIS A 481 19.53 -6.66 -10.01
CA HIS A 481 20.79 -7.34 -10.31
C HIS A 481 20.57 -8.85 -10.34
N PRO A 482 20.99 -9.58 -11.39
CA PRO A 482 20.68 -11.00 -11.54
C PRO A 482 21.03 -11.85 -10.32
N ALA A 483 22.20 -11.64 -9.74
CA ALA A 483 22.62 -12.36 -8.53
C ALA A 483 21.71 -12.03 -7.33
N VAL A 484 21.37 -10.75 -7.11
CA VAL A 484 20.51 -10.33 -5.99
C VAL A 484 19.10 -10.89 -6.14
N ALA A 485 18.51 -10.76 -7.33
CA ALA A 485 17.16 -11.28 -7.60
C ALA A 485 17.12 -12.82 -7.47
N THR A 486 18.15 -13.51 -7.95
CA THR A 486 18.24 -14.98 -7.85
C THR A 486 18.41 -15.42 -6.39
N VAL A 487 19.35 -14.81 -5.66
CA VAL A 487 19.56 -15.14 -4.23
C VAL A 487 18.29 -14.84 -3.42
N ASN A 488 17.66 -13.68 -3.65
CA ASN A 488 16.40 -13.36 -2.98
C ASN A 488 15.29 -14.38 -3.28
N PHE A 489 15.13 -14.79 -4.54
CA PHE A 489 14.12 -15.75 -4.96
C PHE A 489 14.36 -17.15 -4.37
N VAL A 490 15.62 -17.60 -4.35
CA VAL A 490 16.01 -18.93 -3.85
C VAL A 490 16.06 -18.97 -2.33
N ALA A 491 16.66 -17.98 -1.66
CA ALA A 491 16.87 -18.01 -0.23
C ALA A 491 15.61 -17.71 0.59
N SER A 492 14.66 -16.95 0.03
CA SER A 492 13.46 -16.52 0.77
C SER A 492 12.65 -17.68 1.36
N PRO A 493 12.33 -18.77 0.62
CA PRO A 493 11.61 -19.90 1.20
C PRO A 493 12.38 -20.55 2.35
N PHE A 494 13.69 -20.73 2.21
CA PHE A 494 14.51 -21.34 3.25
C PHE A 494 14.56 -20.49 4.51
N LEU A 495 14.82 -19.18 4.34
CA LEU A 495 14.84 -18.24 5.45
C LEU A 495 13.50 -18.16 6.17
N LEU A 496 12.40 -18.17 5.42
CA LEU A 496 11.09 -18.09 6.03
C LEU A 496 10.72 -19.38 6.78
N TYR A 497 10.72 -20.53 6.08
CA TYR A 497 10.13 -21.76 6.60
C TYR A 497 11.01 -22.52 7.58
N PHE A 498 12.34 -22.38 7.49
CA PHE A 498 13.28 -23.08 8.39
C PHE A 498 13.81 -22.19 9.53
N THR A 499 13.19 -21.02 9.75
CA THR A 499 13.46 -20.16 10.91
C THR A 499 12.15 -19.82 11.64
N PRO A 500 12.20 -19.22 12.84
CA PRO A 500 11.00 -18.76 13.55
C PRO A 500 10.16 -17.70 12.82
N LEU A 501 10.64 -17.15 11.69
CA LEU A 501 9.96 -16.11 10.93
C LEU A 501 8.60 -16.57 10.42
N PHE A 502 8.44 -17.82 10.01
CA PHE A 502 7.17 -18.33 9.52
C PHE A 502 6.12 -18.39 10.62
N SER A 503 6.48 -18.94 11.79
CA SER A 503 5.58 -18.95 12.95
C SER A 503 5.19 -17.53 13.38
N ALA A 504 6.14 -16.60 13.41
CA ALA A 504 5.88 -15.20 13.70
C ALA A 504 4.95 -14.56 12.66
N ALA A 505 5.18 -14.81 11.36
CA ALA A 505 4.35 -14.29 10.28
C ALA A 505 2.91 -14.85 10.33
N MET A 506 2.72 -16.10 10.75
CA MET A 506 1.38 -16.70 10.85
C MET A 506 0.57 -16.14 12.01
N ARG A 507 1.23 -15.72 13.11
CA ARG A 507 0.56 -15.14 14.28
C ARG A 507 0.11 -13.69 14.09
N ASP A 508 0.68 -12.99 13.12
CA ASP A 508 0.38 -11.59 12.86
C ASP A 508 -0.16 -11.42 11.44
N HIS A 509 -1.32 -10.76 11.33
CA HIS A 509 -1.95 -10.48 10.03
C HIS A 509 -1.01 -9.74 9.06
N LEU A 510 -0.22 -8.79 9.57
CA LEU A 510 0.72 -8.04 8.75
C LEU A 510 1.93 -8.88 8.34
N GLY A 511 2.41 -9.74 9.24
CA GLY A 511 3.45 -10.71 8.94
C GLY A 511 3.04 -11.62 7.79
N HIS A 512 1.82 -12.18 7.85
CA HIS A 512 1.26 -13.01 6.80
C HIS A 512 1.08 -12.23 5.48
N LEU A 513 0.57 -11.00 5.53
CA LEU A 513 0.43 -10.12 4.38
C LEU A 513 1.80 -9.77 3.76
N ALA A 514 2.77 -9.39 4.59
CA ALA A 514 4.14 -9.07 4.15
C ALA A 514 4.82 -10.27 3.46
N MET A 515 4.61 -11.48 3.99
CA MET A 515 5.09 -12.71 3.39
C MET A 515 4.51 -12.91 1.98
N GLN A 516 3.19 -12.81 1.82
CA GLN A 516 2.52 -12.96 0.52
C GLN A 516 3.01 -11.91 -0.50
N VAL A 517 3.10 -10.64 -0.10
CA VAL A 517 3.62 -9.55 -0.93
C VAL A 517 5.08 -9.79 -1.30
N HIS A 518 5.90 -10.25 -0.35
CA HIS A 518 7.31 -10.55 -0.60
C HIS A 518 7.47 -11.64 -1.67
N PHE A 519 6.73 -12.74 -1.57
CA PHE A 519 6.82 -13.82 -2.55
C PHE A 519 6.33 -13.39 -3.94
N LEU A 520 5.24 -12.63 -4.02
CA LEU A 520 4.74 -12.08 -5.27
C LEU A 520 5.77 -11.15 -5.94
N LEU A 521 6.38 -10.25 -5.17
CA LEU A 521 7.38 -9.31 -5.67
C LEU A 521 8.71 -9.99 -6.00
N SER A 522 9.16 -10.94 -5.18
CA SER A 522 10.38 -11.72 -5.41
C SER A 522 10.28 -12.53 -6.70
N GLY A 523 9.16 -13.24 -6.89
CA GLY A 523 8.88 -13.95 -8.12
C GLY A 523 8.77 -13.02 -9.33
N PHE A 524 8.03 -11.89 -9.21
CA PHE A 524 7.92 -10.90 -10.27
C PHE A 524 9.29 -10.37 -10.69
N LEU A 525 10.14 -10.02 -9.74
CA LEU A 525 11.48 -9.49 -9.98
C LEU A 525 12.37 -10.52 -10.71
N PHE A 526 12.35 -11.77 -10.24
CA PHE A 526 13.11 -12.86 -10.86
C PHE A 526 12.65 -13.14 -12.29
N PHE A 527 11.35 -13.35 -12.51
CA PHE A 527 10.82 -13.66 -13.84
C PHE A 527 10.86 -12.45 -14.79
N TRP A 528 10.83 -11.22 -14.29
CA TRP A 528 11.05 -10.02 -15.09
C TRP A 528 12.42 -10.02 -15.76
N LEU A 529 13.47 -10.47 -15.06
CA LEU A 529 14.81 -10.61 -15.59
C LEU A 529 14.93 -11.79 -16.57
N ILE A 530 14.34 -12.93 -16.21
CA ILE A 530 14.41 -14.17 -17.02
C ILE A 530 13.62 -14.01 -18.32
N ILE A 531 12.36 -13.61 -18.26
CA ILE A 531 11.49 -13.51 -19.43
C ILE A 531 11.88 -12.31 -20.31
N GLY A 532 12.25 -11.17 -19.71
CA GLY A 532 12.84 -10.02 -20.38
C GLY A 532 11.98 -9.37 -21.47
N VAL A 533 10.65 -9.44 -21.36
CA VAL A 533 9.70 -8.83 -22.31
C VAL A 533 9.60 -7.31 -22.09
N ASP A 534 9.68 -6.88 -20.84
CA ASP A 534 9.66 -5.49 -20.44
C ASP A 534 11.07 -4.87 -20.35
N PRO A 535 11.19 -3.55 -20.48
CA PRO A 535 12.47 -2.87 -20.27
C PRO A 535 12.96 -3.08 -18.84
N ALA A 536 14.14 -3.65 -18.70
CA ALA A 536 14.83 -3.86 -17.44
C ALA A 536 16.16 -3.06 -17.43
N PRO A 537 16.66 -2.65 -16.25
CA PRO A 537 17.95 -1.94 -16.12
C PRO A 537 19.13 -2.71 -16.70
N ARG A 538 19.05 -4.05 -16.67
CA ARG A 538 20.05 -4.95 -17.28
C ARG A 538 19.33 -6.00 -18.11
N ARG A 539 19.73 -6.14 -19.37
CA ARG A 539 19.23 -7.21 -20.25
C ARG A 539 20.25 -8.33 -20.28
N LEU A 540 19.80 -9.53 -19.93
CA LEU A 540 20.63 -10.74 -19.99
C LEU A 540 20.54 -11.37 -21.39
N PRO A 541 21.66 -11.93 -21.93
CA PRO A 541 21.63 -12.81 -23.09
C PRO A 541 20.77 -14.05 -22.84
N HIS A 542 20.21 -14.64 -23.89
CA HIS A 542 19.29 -15.79 -23.77
C HIS A 542 19.90 -16.96 -23.00
N ILE A 543 21.19 -17.26 -23.24
CA ILE A 543 21.89 -18.36 -22.57
C ILE A 543 22.02 -18.11 -21.05
N GLN A 544 22.28 -16.87 -20.62
CA GLN A 544 22.37 -16.56 -19.19
C GLN A 544 21.02 -16.68 -18.48
N ARG A 545 19.92 -16.32 -19.16
CA ARG A 545 18.56 -16.50 -18.64
C ARG A 545 18.24 -17.97 -18.45
N LEU A 546 18.59 -18.81 -19.45
CA LEU A 546 18.41 -20.25 -19.36
C LEU A 546 19.23 -20.84 -18.23
N LEU A 547 20.51 -20.47 -18.10
CA LEU A 547 21.37 -20.94 -17.01
C LEU A 547 20.85 -20.55 -15.64
N LEU A 548 20.36 -19.31 -15.46
CA LEU A 548 19.77 -18.87 -14.19
C LEU A 548 18.51 -19.69 -13.84
N LEU A 549 17.66 -19.97 -14.83
CA LEU A 549 16.48 -20.81 -14.62
C LEU A 549 16.87 -22.23 -14.20
N LEU A 550 17.83 -22.83 -14.90
CA LEU A 550 18.31 -24.19 -14.61
C LEU A 550 19.00 -24.28 -13.24
N VAL A 551 19.76 -23.26 -12.84
CA VAL A 551 20.42 -23.24 -11.54
C VAL A 551 19.42 -23.08 -10.40
N THR A 552 18.31 -22.34 -10.58
CA THR A 552 17.33 -22.10 -9.52
C THR A 552 16.35 -23.27 -9.30
N THR A 553 16.06 -24.05 -10.33
CA THR A 553 15.09 -25.16 -10.27
C THR A 553 15.44 -26.22 -9.21
N PRO A 554 16.71 -26.70 -9.08
CA PRO A 554 17.06 -27.70 -8.06
C PRO A 554 16.84 -27.21 -6.62
N PHE A 555 17.01 -25.92 -6.35
CA PHE A 555 16.80 -25.38 -4.99
C PHE A 555 15.34 -25.44 -4.56
N HIS A 556 14.40 -25.18 -5.47
CA HIS A 556 12.98 -25.33 -5.17
C HIS A 556 12.57 -26.79 -4.99
N ALA A 557 13.13 -27.69 -5.81
CA ALA A 557 12.93 -29.12 -5.63
C ALA A 557 13.49 -29.58 -4.28
N PHE A 558 14.71 -29.14 -3.93
CA PHE A 558 15.33 -29.47 -2.64
C PHE A 558 14.52 -28.91 -1.46
N PHE A 559 13.98 -27.70 -1.57
CA PHE A 559 13.08 -27.12 -0.55
C PHE A 559 11.86 -28.03 -0.30
N GLY A 560 11.21 -28.51 -1.38
CA GLY A 560 10.07 -29.42 -1.26
C GLY A 560 10.46 -30.74 -0.59
N VAL A 561 11.58 -31.37 -1.02
CA VAL A 561 12.09 -32.62 -0.41
C VAL A 561 12.49 -32.42 1.05
N ALA A 562 13.20 -31.34 1.38
CA ALA A 562 13.57 -31.04 2.76
C ALA A 562 12.32 -30.90 3.65
N THR A 563 11.28 -30.18 3.16
CA THR A 563 10.01 -30.01 3.87
C THR A 563 9.28 -31.35 4.09
N MET A 564 9.30 -32.26 3.10
CA MET A 564 8.69 -33.59 3.20
C MET A 564 9.40 -34.52 4.21
N THR A 565 10.72 -34.40 4.32
CA THR A 565 11.55 -35.31 5.13
C THR A 565 11.72 -34.89 6.58
N MET A 566 11.25 -33.68 6.94
CA MET A 566 11.30 -33.22 8.33
C MET A 566 10.53 -34.14 9.27
N GLY A 567 11.10 -34.38 10.47
CA GLY A 567 10.48 -35.21 11.50
C GLY A 567 9.50 -34.47 12.41
N SER A 568 9.48 -33.12 12.35
CA SER A 568 8.58 -32.26 13.13
C SER A 568 7.87 -31.25 12.24
N PRO A 569 6.66 -30.80 12.61
CA PRO A 569 5.94 -29.78 11.86
C PRO A 569 6.63 -28.42 11.93
N ILE A 570 6.69 -27.74 10.80
CA ILE A 570 7.05 -26.33 10.71
C ILE A 570 5.93 -25.51 11.37
N ALA A 571 6.25 -24.58 12.27
CA ALA A 571 5.28 -23.80 13.04
C ALA A 571 4.24 -24.70 13.74
N ALA A 572 4.69 -25.77 14.41
CA ALA A 572 3.85 -26.69 15.17
C ALA A 572 2.93 -25.95 16.15
N ASP A 573 3.46 -24.93 16.84
CA ASP A 573 2.76 -24.06 17.77
C ASP A 573 1.57 -23.30 17.16
N TRP A 574 1.60 -23.05 15.86
CA TRP A 574 0.48 -22.46 15.11
C TRP A 574 -0.54 -23.54 14.70
N PHE A 575 -0.12 -24.52 13.91
CA PHE A 575 -1.04 -25.50 13.31
C PHE A 575 -1.69 -26.43 14.35
N ASP A 576 -0.95 -26.85 15.39
CA ASP A 576 -1.51 -27.63 16.51
C ASP A 576 -2.34 -26.75 17.44
N GLY A 577 -1.92 -25.47 17.62
CA GLY A 577 -2.63 -24.48 18.42
C GLY A 577 -4.03 -24.13 17.91
N LEU A 578 -4.31 -24.32 16.63
CA LEU A 578 -5.65 -24.11 16.04
C LEU A 578 -6.69 -25.12 16.52
N GLY A 579 -6.28 -26.27 17.07
CA GLY A 579 -7.21 -27.30 17.56
C GLY A 579 -8.07 -27.93 16.46
N ARG A 580 -7.57 -28.04 15.25
CA ARG A 580 -8.28 -28.63 14.10
C ARG A 580 -8.61 -30.10 14.36
N THR A 581 -9.89 -30.46 14.26
CA THR A 581 -10.41 -31.82 14.55
C THR A 581 -10.59 -32.72 13.32
N TRP A 582 -10.32 -32.19 12.12
CA TRP A 582 -10.49 -32.89 10.86
C TRP A 582 -9.20 -32.92 10.03
N GLY A 583 -9.11 -33.82 9.08
CA GLY A 583 -7.92 -34.05 8.25
C GLY A 583 -6.80 -34.81 8.98
N GLY A 584 -5.65 -34.93 8.34
CA GLY A 584 -4.48 -35.59 8.90
C GLY A 584 -3.76 -34.72 9.96
N SER A 585 -2.72 -35.27 10.60
CA SER A 585 -1.86 -34.52 11.52
C SER A 585 -1.13 -33.38 10.79
N ALA A 586 -0.65 -32.37 11.54
CA ALA A 586 0.12 -31.25 10.96
C ALA A 586 1.34 -31.74 10.16
N LEU A 587 2.01 -32.80 10.64
CA LEU A 587 3.15 -33.39 9.93
C LEU A 587 2.75 -34.09 8.62
N ALA A 588 1.62 -34.80 8.61
CA ALA A 588 1.12 -35.45 7.38
C ALA A 588 0.73 -34.40 6.34
N ASP A 589 0.07 -33.33 6.74
CA ASP A 589 -0.30 -32.20 5.89
C ASP A 589 0.94 -31.44 5.37
N GLN A 590 1.98 -31.29 6.20
CA GLN A 590 3.25 -30.70 5.79
C GLN A 590 3.95 -31.56 4.73
N ARG A 591 3.95 -32.87 4.86
CA ARG A 591 4.53 -33.76 3.86
C ARG A 591 3.82 -33.61 2.51
N LEU A 592 2.48 -33.48 2.52
CA LEU A 592 1.70 -33.18 1.34
C LEU A 592 2.08 -31.81 0.75
N GLY A 593 2.21 -30.77 1.59
CA GLY A 593 2.64 -29.43 1.18
C GLY A 593 4.03 -29.41 0.54
N GLY A 594 4.98 -30.17 1.11
CA GLY A 594 6.32 -30.33 0.53
C GLY A 594 6.29 -31.01 -0.83
N GLY A 595 5.44 -32.06 -0.99
CA GLY A 595 5.21 -32.70 -2.28
C GLY A 595 4.62 -31.76 -3.33
N ILE A 596 3.67 -30.91 -2.93
CA ILE A 596 3.10 -29.86 -3.78
C ILE A 596 4.19 -28.88 -4.22
N ALA A 597 5.01 -28.39 -3.30
CA ALA A 597 6.11 -27.48 -3.61
C ALA A 597 7.10 -28.07 -4.61
N TRP A 598 7.44 -29.35 -4.44
CA TRP A 598 8.31 -30.08 -5.35
C TRP A 598 7.71 -30.21 -6.75
N ALA A 599 6.48 -30.74 -6.85
CA ALA A 599 5.83 -31.01 -8.14
C ALA A 599 5.42 -29.72 -8.89
N PHE A 600 5.02 -28.67 -8.17
CA PHE A 600 4.55 -27.44 -8.79
C PHE A 600 5.64 -26.70 -9.57
N THR A 601 6.91 -26.90 -9.26
CA THR A 601 8.04 -26.21 -9.89
C THR A 601 8.17 -26.53 -11.39
N GLU A 602 7.74 -27.70 -11.84
CA GLU A 602 7.91 -28.16 -13.22
C GLU A 602 7.06 -27.35 -14.22
N ILE A 603 5.79 -27.09 -13.91
CA ILE A 603 4.85 -26.42 -14.82
C ILE A 603 5.29 -24.97 -15.13
N PRO A 604 5.57 -24.10 -14.14
CA PRO A 604 6.06 -22.76 -14.41
C PRO A 604 7.40 -22.73 -15.14
N THR A 605 8.31 -23.65 -14.79
CA THR A 605 9.61 -23.78 -15.49
C THR A 605 9.43 -24.10 -16.96
N LEU A 606 8.53 -25.03 -17.30
CA LEU A 606 8.22 -25.37 -18.70
C LEU A 606 7.64 -24.18 -19.46
N ILE A 607 6.72 -23.42 -18.86
CA ILE A 607 6.15 -22.21 -19.47
C ILE A 607 7.25 -21.20 -19.81
N VAL A 608 8.18 -20.98 -18.87
CA VAL A 608 9.31 -20.05 -19.07
C VAL A 608 10.29 -20.58 -20.13
N LEU A 609 10.59 -21.88 -20.13
CA LEU A 609 11.43 -22.50 -21.16
C LEU A 609 10.85 -22.32 -22.56
N ILE A 610 9.55 -22.56 -22.73
CA ILE A 610 8.85 -22.35 -24.00
C ILE A 610 8.93 -20.87 -24.41
N ALA A 611 8.67 -19.95 -23.48
CA ALA A 611 8.74 -18.52 -23.75
C ALA A 611 10.17 -18.08 -24.20
N LEU A 612 11.20 -18.60 -23.54
CA LEU A 612 12.60 -18.32 -23.90
C LEU A 612 12.98 -18.93 -25.25
N ALA A 613 12.55 -20.17 -25.54
CA ALA A 613 12.80 -20.84 -26.82
C ALA A 613 12.18 -20.06 -27.98
N ILE A 614 10.93 -19.62 -27.84
CA ILE A 614 10.25 -18.78 -28.85
C ILE A 614 10.99 -17.44 -29.04
N GLN A 615 11.45 -16.82 -27.96
CA GLN A 615 12.19 -15.55 -28.05
C GLN A 615 13.53 -15.73 -28.75
N TRP A 616 14.25 -16.80 -28.43
CA TRP A 616 15.53 -17.12 -29.03
C TRP A 616 15.40 -17.39 -30.52
N TRP A 617 14.47 -18.30 -30.88
CA TRP A 617 14.19 -18.61 -32.29
C TRP A 617 13.85 -17.35 -33.10
N ARG A 618 12.95 -16.49 -32.59
CA ARG A 618 12.62 -15.21 -33.24
C ARG A 618 13.79 -14.24 -33.32
N ALA A 619 14.74 -14.30 -32.39
CA ALA A 619 15.93 -13.47 -32.43
C ALA A 619 16.90 -13.95 -33.52
N ASP A 620 17.08 -15.28 -33.65
CA ASP A 620 17.92 -15.89 -34.67
C ASP A 620 17.36 -15.67 -36.09
N GLU A 621 16.04 -15.80 -36.29
CA GLU A 621 15.42 -15.45 -37.58
C GLU A 621 15.66 -14.00 -38.01
N ARG A 622 15.67 -13.05 -37.05
CA ARG A 622 15.97 -11.65 -37.35
C ARG A 622 17.45 -11.38 -37.60
N ALA A 623 18.32 -12.19 -37.04
CA ALA A 623 19.78 -12.09 -37.21
C ALA A 623 20.28 -12.82 -38.47
N ALA A 624 19.46 -13.76 -39.01
CA ALA A 624 19.79 -14.46 -40.24
C ALA A 624 19.99 -13.45 -41.40
N PRO A 625 21.10 -13.52 -42.17
CA PRO A 625 21.31 -12.65 -43.30
C PRO A 625 20.15 -12.80 -44.28
N ARG A 626 19.45 -11.73 -44.60
CA ARG A 626 18.52 -11.74 -45.72
C ARG A 626 19.30 -12.13 -46.95
N ALA A 627 18.92 -13.26 -47.59
CA ALA A 627 19.51 -13.66 -48.85
C ALA A 627 19.50 -12.45 -49.81
N PRO A 628 20.64 -12.12 -50.44
CA PRO A 628 20.64 -11.04 -51.41
C PRO A 628 19.55 -11.31 -52.45
N PRO A 629 18.85 -10.27 -52.94
CA PRO A 629 17.88 -10.47 -54.01
C PRO A 629 18.59 -11.21 -55.13
N ARG A 630 17.99 -12.33 -55.60
CA ARG A 630 18.55 -13.11 -56.73
C ARG A 630 18.86 -12.15 -57.85
N ALA A 631 20.14 -11.87 -58.07
CA ALA A 631 20.62 -11.12 -59.21
C ALA A 631 20.28 -11.94 -60.48
N GLY A 632 19.50 -11.38 -61.33
CA GLY A 632 19.37 -11.86 -62.70
C GLY A 632 18.24 -12.86 -62.96
N ALA A 633 17.01 -12.35 -63.07
CA ALA A 633 16.23 -12.82 -64.20
C ALA A 633 16.77 -12.13 -65.47
N PRO A 634 17.17 -12.86 -66.55
CA PRO A 634 17.66 -12.23 -67.77
C PRO A 634 16.53 -11.34 -68.36
N ALA A 635 16.87 -10.11 -68.69
CA ALA A 635 15.98 -9.20 -69.37
C ALA A 635 15.43 -9.89 -70.63
N ALA A 636 14.12 -9.90 -70.79
CA ALA A 636 13.47 -10.34 -72.02
C ALA A 636 13.98 -9.52 -73.19
N PRO A 637 14.34 -10.15 -74.34
CA PRO A 637 14.83 -9.41 -75.48
C PRO A 637 13.73 -8.46 -76.01
N PRO A 638 14.12 -7.25 -76.53
CA PRO A 638 13.15 -6.28 -77.07
C PRO A 638 12.42 -6.90 -78.27
N SER A 639 11.10 -6.88 -78.25
CA SER A 639 10.26 -7.24 -79.36
C SER A 639 10.58 -6.28 -80.53
N ARG A 640 11.16 -6.85 -81.61
CA ARG A 640 11.22 -6.20 -82.93
C ARG A 640 9.79 -6.05 -83.47
N ASN A 641 9.27 -4.89 -83.44
CA ASN A 641 8.18 -4.51 -84.34
C ASN A 641 8.83 -3.98 -85.60
N GLY A 642 8.70 -4.78 -86.63
CA GLY A 642 8.96 -4.42 -88.01
C GLY A 642 7.60 -4.15 -88.69
N GLY A 643 7.58 -3.16 -89.50
CA GLY A 643 6.54 -2.86 -90.53
C GLY A 643 5.73 -1.64 -90.23
#